data_284cbd71a8f823a32a8941d74153ae67
#
_entry.id   284cbd71a8f823a32a8941d74153ae67
#
_cell.length_a   1.000
_cell.length_b   1.000
_cell.length_c   1.000
_cell.angle_alpha   90.00
_cell.angle_beta   90.00
_cell.angle_gamma   90.00
#
_symmetry.space_group_name_H-M   'P 1'
#
loop_
_entity.id
_entity.type
_entity.pdbx_description
1 polymer ?
#
loop_
_entity_poly.entity_id
_entity_poly.type
_entity_poly.pdbx_seq_one_letter_code
_entity_poly.pdbx_strand_id
1 'polypeptide(L)'
;MIKEKNNTTLTFEDFKTEVLNDYRIAIISRECSLIGRKEVLTGKAKFGIFGDGKEVPQLAMAKAFKNGDFRSGYYRDQTFMMAIGELTPKQFFAGLYGHTDLNFDPMSAGRQMGGHFVTHSLNEDGSWKDLTKQKNSSADISPTAGQMPRLLGLAQASKIYRNVDGIKIKDNFSVNGNEIAWGTIGNASTSEGLFFETINAAGVLQVPMVMSVWDDEYGISVHARHQTTKENISEILKGYQRDENSNGYEIFRVKGWDYAELIATYEEAAAIAREKHVPVLIHVNELTQPQGHSTSGSHERYKNAARLAWEKDFDCIRQMRLWMIAINIASPEELDEIDMELKKEVLDAKKEAWNSFIDPIIQDQKVLLTLLETTANNSTTNKEQILKLTSELAAIKSPLKKEMLATARKILRLVVNEDSKTELANWITAYIATTQERFSSNLFSDSNLNVFSVEKVLPQYEANSLDVDGRMIVRDNFDAIFTKYPETLIFGEDVGNIGDVNQGLEGMQEKYGELRVADVGIREATIIGQGIGMALRGLRPIAEIQYLDYLLYAIQIMSDDLATLQYRTVGKQKAPLIIRTRGHRLEGIWHSGSPMGMIINAIRGIHVLVPRNMTQAAGFYNALLECDEPALVIECLNGYRLKEKAPTNYGEFKTPIGVVETLKEGKDITLVSYGSTLRLVEQAATELQQVGIDCEIIDLQSLLPFDINQDIVKSIAKTNRLLVIDEDLPGGASAYILQQIIEQQDAYMHLDSKPQTLTAKAHRPAYGTDGDYFSKPSAEDIYEKVYSMMHEVNPSKFPNLY
;
A
#
# COMPACT_ATOMS: atom_id res chain seq x y z
N MET A 1 -40.38 -23.91 -9.95
CA MET A 1 -41.17 -23.29 -8.87
C MET A 1 -40.63 -21.88 -8.70
N ILE A 2 -41.38 -20.90 -9.17
CA ILE A 2 -41.09 -19.48 -9.03
C ILE A 2 -41.40 -19.15 -7.59
N LYS A 3 -40.35 -18.84 -6.78
CA LYS A 3 -40.55 -18.28 -5.43
C LYS A 3 -41.07 -16.86 -5.60
N GLU A 4 -42.30 -16.66 -5.08
CA GLU A 4 -42.87 -15.33 -4.94
C GLU A 4 -41.87 -14.36 -4.29
N LYS A 5 -41.58 -13.26 -4.97
CA LYS A 5 -40.99 -12.07 -4.36
C LYS A 5 -42.04 -11.60 -3.31
N ASN A 6 -41.67 -11.60 -2.04
CA ASN A 6 -42.39 -10.83 -1.05
C ASN A 6 -42.26 -9.34 -1.42
N ASN A 7 -43.19 -8.84 -2.21
CA ASN A 7 -43.44 -7.41 -2.38
C ASN A 7 -44.10 -6.90 -1.09
N THR A 8 -43.34 -6.66 -0.04
CA THR A 8 -43.75 -5.71 0.98
C THR A 8 -43.71 -4.34 0.35
N THR A 9 -44.85 -3.83 -0.09
CA THR A 9 -45.03 -2.43 -0.48
C THR A 9 -44.61 -1.57 0.70
N LEU A 10 -43.58 -0.77 0.57
CA LEU A 10 -43.12 0.19 1.58
C LEU A 10 -44.34 1.07 1.94
N THR A 11 -44.69 1.19 3.18
CA THR A 11 -45.72 2.12 3.59
C THR A 11 -45.20 3.54 3.54
N PHE A 12 -46.08 4.52 3.45
CA PHE A 12 -45.65 5.94 3.48
C PHE A 12 -44.89 6.26 4.80
N GLU A 13 -45.26 5.68 5.89
CA GLU A 13 -44.61 5.87 7.20
C GLU A 13 -43.20 5.26 7.23
N ASP A 14 -43.03 4.06 6.62
CA ASP A 14 -41.69 3.45 6.50
C ASP A 14 -40.80 4.32 5.60
N PHE A 15 -41.33 4.81 4.47
CA PHE A 15 -40.63 5.74 3.55
C PHE A 15 -40.26 7.05 4.26
N LYS A 16 -41.21 7.65 4.99
CA LYS A 16 -40.98 8.84 5.80
C LYS A 16 -39.85 8.63 6.81
N THR A 17 -39.89 7.52 7.51
CA THR A 17 -38.89 7.16 8.53
C THR A 17 -37.49 7.01 7.89
N GLU A 18 -37.42 6.36 6.75
CA GLU A 18 -36.17 6.17 6.00
C GLU A 18 -35.58 7.49 5.51
N VAL A 19 -36.39 8.35 4.93
CA VAL A 19 -35.95 9.69 4.46
C VAL A 19 -35.50 10.59 5.61
N LEU A 20 -36.21 10.55 6.75
CA LEU A 20 -35.81 11.31 7.94
C LEU A 20 -34.48 10.79 8.51
N ASN A 21 -34.25 9.49 8.49
CA ASN A 21 -32.98 8.93 8.92
C ASN A 21 -31.82 9.37 8.01
N ASP A 22 -32.03 9.37 6.69
CA ASP A 22 -31.04 9.89 5.73
C ASP A 22 -30.74 11.37 5.97
N TYR A 23 -31.75 12.17 6.21
CA TYR A 23 -31.59 13.59 6.53
C TYR A 23 -30.77 13.78 7.82
N ARG A 24 -31.04 12.99 8.87
CA ARG A 24 -30.28 13.01 10.12
C ARG A 24 -28.80 12.72 9.87
N ILE A 25 -28.49 11.69 9.09
CA ILE A 25 -27.10 11.34 8.74
C ILE A 25 -26.42 12.48 7.97
N ALA A 26 -27.11 13.09 7.00
CA ALA A 26 -26.61 14.23 6.26
C ALA A 26 -26.25 15.42 7.16
N ILE A 27 -27.14 15.78 8.10
CA ILE A 27 -26.91 16.85 9.07
C ILE A 27 -25.73 16.53 10.00
N ILE A 28 -25.68 15.31 10.55
CA ILE A 28 -24.56 14.86 11.39
C ILE A 28 -23.24 15.02 10.64
N SER A 29 -23.15 14.54 9.39
CA SER A 29 -21.94 14.64 8.58
C SER A 29 -21.56 16.10 8.30
N ARG A 30 -22.53 16.95 7.96
CA ARG A 30 -22.32 18.39 7.74
C ARG A 30 -21.80 19.07 9.01
N GLU A 31 -22.42 18.83 10.17
CA GLU A 31 -21.98 19.42 11.43
C GLU A 31 -20.58 18.92 11.84
N CYS A 32 -20.26 17.65 11.57
CA CYS A 32 -18.89 17.15 11.73
C CYS A 32 -17.89 17.94 10.88
N SER A 33 -18.22 18.26 9.63
CA SER A 33 -17.37 19.06 8.76
C SER A 33 -17.18 20.48 9.28
N LEU A 34 -18.26 21.14 9.68
CA LEU A 34 -18.25 22.52 10.18
C LEU A 34 -17.45 22.64 11.49
N ILE A 35 -17.69 21.74 12.43
CA ILE A 35 -17.02 21.71 13.73
C ILE A 35 -15.56 21.26 13.54
N GLY A 36 -15.30 20.26 12.71
CA GLY A 36 -13.96 19.78 12.39
C GLY A 36 -13.05 20.89 11.83
N ARG A 37 -13.58 21.69 10.89
CA ARG A 37 -12.86 22.87 10.39
C ARG A 37 -12.50 23.84 11.51
N LYS A 38 -13.42 24.10 12.45
CA LYS A 38 -13.18 24.98 13.60
C LYS A 38 -12.09 24.43 14.51
N GLU A 39 -12.05 23.11 14.78
CA GLU A 39 -11.02 22.47 15.60
C GLU A 39 -9.62 22.62 14.96
N VAL A 40 -9.53 22.56 13.61
CA VAL A 40 -8.27 22.83 12.90
C VAL A 40 -7.87 24.30 13.00
N LEU A 41 -8.80 25.22 12.74
CA LEU A 41 -8.51 26.68 12.80
C LEU A 41 -8.14 27.14 14.20
N THR A 42 -8.60 26.47 15.25
CA THR A 42 -8.23 26.73 16.65
C THR A 42 -6.95 26.00 17.10
N GLY A 43 -6.32 25.23 16.23
CA GLY A 43 -5.02 24.57 16.44
C GLY A 43 -5.07 23.25 17.21
N LYS A 44 -6.26 22.73 17.53
CA LYS A 44 -6.40 21.41 18.18
C LYS A 44 -6.12 20.25 17.21
N ALA A 45 -6.52 20.38 15.96
CA ALA A 45 -6.18 19.46 14.90
C ALA A 45 -5.20 20.14 13.92
N LYS A 46 -4.45 19.35 13.14
CA LYS A 46 -3.39 19.89 12.26
C LYS A 46 -3.87 20.19 10.85
N PHE A 47 -4.77 19.38 10.33
CA PHE A 47 -5.30 19.48 8.98
C PHE A 47 -6.69 18.88 8.92
N GLY A 48 -7.54 19.40 8.03
CA GLY A 48 -8.86 18.85 7.77
C GLY A 48 -9.26 19.02 6.32
N ILE A 49 -9.82 17.95 5.78
CA ILE A 49 -10.44 17.89 4.48
C ILE A 49 -11.75 17.13 4.66
N PHE A 50 -12.86 17.74 4.23
CA PHE A 50 -14.18 17.26 4.63
C PHE A 50 -15.07 17.03 3.41
N GLY A 51 -16.11 16.22 3.59
CA GLY A 51 -17.05 15.80 2.55
C GLY A 51 -18.27 16.68 2.36
N ASP A 52 -18.29 17.88 2.97
CA ASP A 52 -19.43 18.80 2.89
C ASP A 52 -19.82 19.18 1.45
N GLY A 53 -21.11 19.23 1.18
CA GLY A 53 -21.69 19.49 -0.14
C GLY A 53 -21.90 18.24 -1.01
N LYS A 54 -21.58 17.05 -0.48
CA LYS A 54 -21.68 15.76 -1.18
C LYS A 54 -22.46 14.70 -0.36
N GLU A 55 -23.23 15.16 0.64
CA GLU A 55 -23.91 14.26 1.58
C GLU A 55 -25.00 13.43 0.89
N VAL A 56 -25.87 14.06 0.13
CA VAL A 56 -27.04 13.40 -0.45
C VAL A 56 -26.69 12.31 -1.47
N PRO A 57 -25.77 12.51 -2.44
CA PRO A 57 -25.38 11.40 -3.33
C PRO A 57 -24.65 10.27 -2.61
N GLN A 58 -23.94 10.53 -1.50
CA GLN A 58 -23.32 9.49 -0.70
C GLN A 58 -24.35 8.66 0.06
N LEU A 59 -25.48 9.24 0.49
CA LEU A 59 -26.61 8.49 1.05
C LEU A 59 -27.22 7.57 0.00
N ALA A 60 -27.44 8.06 -1.21
CA ALA A 60 -27.98 7.25 -2.31
C ALA A 60 -27.06 6.05 -2.65
N MET A 61 -25.75 6.28 -2.71
CA MET A 61 -24.77 5.22 -2.88
C MET A 61 -24.83 4.20 -1.73
N ALA A 62 -24.95 4.66 -0.49
CA ALA A 62 -24.99 3.80 0.70
C ALA A 62 -26.22 2.88 0.72
N LYS A 63 -27.38 3.33 0.23
CA LYS A 63 -28.59 2.52 0.11
C LYS A 63 -28.44 1.37 -0.88
N ALA A 64 -27.74 1.56 -1.99
CA ALA A 64 -27.49 0.52 -2.98
C ALA A 64 -26.36 -0.45 -2.58
N PHE A 65 -25.53 -0.06 -1.59
CA PHE A 65 -24.38 -0.82 -1.09
C PHE A 65 -24.82 -1.95 -0.16
N LYS A 66 -24.42 -3.19 -0.45
CA LYS A 66 -24.82 -4.39 0.29
C LYS A 66 -23.63 -5.00 1.05
N ASN A 67 -23.93 -5.88 2.02
CA ASN A 67 -22.92 -6.73 2.63
C ASN A 67 -22.18 -7.54 1.55
N GLY A 68 -20.87 -7.66 1.69
CA GLY A 68 -19.99 -8.26 0.70
C GLY A 68 -19.43 -7.28 -0.32
N ASP A 69 -20.13 -6.19 -0.62
CA ASP A 69 -19.62 -5.14 -1.51
C ASP A 69 -18.37 -4.46 -0.93
N PHE A 70 -17.54 -3.93 -1.81
CA PHE A 70 -16.32 -3.21 -1.44
C PHE A 70 -16.33 -1.78 -1.94
N ARG A 71 -15.91 -0.84 -1.09
CA ARG A 71 -15.61 0.52 -1.49
C ARG A 71 -14.10 0.68 -1.73
N SER A 72 -13.72 1.39 -2.81
CA SER A 72 -12.42 1.99 -3.01
C SER A 72 -12.63 3.47 -3.33
N GLY A 73 -12.59 4.28 -2.31
CA GLY A 73 -12.97 5.69 -2.39
C GLY A 73 -11.85 6.64 -1.97
N TYR A 74 -12.24 7.85 -1.56
CA TYR A 74 -11.30 8.87 -1.16
C TYR A 74 -11.83 9.69 0.04
N TYR A 75 -11.03 10.59 0.52
CA TYR A 75 -11.19 11.32 1.79
C TYR A 75 -12.49 12.13 1.98
N ARG A 76 -13.36 12.28 0.97
CA ARG A 76 -14.65 13.00 1.12
C ARG A 76 -15.84 12.10 1.40
N ASP A 77 -15.66 10.80 1.49
CA ASP A 77 -16.73 9.81 1.62
C ASP A 77 -17.22 9.62 3.07
N GLN A 78 -17.05 10.62 3.93
CA GLN A 78 -17.42 10.52 5.35
C GLN A 78 -18.91 10.25 5.55
N THR A 79 -19.81 10.87 4.74
CA THR A 79 -21.25 10.64 4.84
C THR A 79 -21.59 9.21 4.45
N PHE A 80 -20.97 8.68 3.40
CA PHE A 80 -21.12 7.29 3.01
C PHE A 80 -20.72 6.35 4.15
N MET A 81 -19.56 6.56 4.78
CA MET A 81 -19.09 5.72 5.89
C MET A 81 -20.01 5.81 7.12
N MET A 82 -20.58 6.97 7.40
CA MET A 82 -21.60 7.14 8.46
C MET A 82 -22.90 6.40 8.10
N ALA A 83 -23.34 6.50 6.84
CA ALA A 83 -24.59 5.89 6.37
C ALA A 83 -24.51 4.35 6.35
N ILE A 84 -23.37 3.78 6.09
CA ILE A 84 -23.18 2.32 6.16
C ILE A 84 -22.90 1.82 7.58
N GLY A 85 -22.78 2.71 8.58
CA GLY A 85 -22.59 2.37 9.98
C GLY A 85 -21.14 2.14 10.41
N GLU A 86 -20.16 2.44 9.56
CA GLU A 86 -18.74 2.19 9.80
C GLU A 86 -17.97 3.42 10.36
N LEU A 87 -18.66 4.55 10.54
CA LEU A 87 -18.08 5.76 11.12
C LEU A 87 -19.08 6.48 12.02
N THR A 88 -18.71 6.75 13.26
CA THR A 88 -19.48 7.61 14.18
C THR A 88 -18.87 9.01 14.28
N PRO A 89 -19.62 10.04 14.71
CA PRO A 89 -19.07 11.38 14.96
C PRO A 89 -17.88 11.37 15.94
N LYS A 90 -17.93 10.55 16.97
CA LYS A 90 -16.84 10.38 17.94
C LYS A 90 -15.57 9.85 17.29
N GLN A 91 -15.66 8.82 16.46
CA GLN A 91 -14.54 8.26 15.71
C GLN A 91 -13.99 9.26 14.68
N PHE A 92 -14.88 10.01 14.01
CA PHE A 92 -14.47 11.09 13.11
C PHE A 92 -13.56 12.12 13.81
N PHE A 93 -13.95 12.61 14.99
CA PHE A 93 -13.13 13.56 15.74
C PHE A 93 -11.88 12.91 16.35
N ALA A 94 -11.94 11.66 16.79
CA ALA A 94 -10.79 10.93 17.27
C ALA A 94 -9.71 10.80 16.19
N GLY A 95 -10.09 10.42 14.96
CA GLY A 95 -9.20 10.41 13.79
C GLY A 95 -8.64 11.80 13.46
N LEU A 96 -9.47 12.86 13.58
CA LEU A 96 -9.04 14.24 13.35
C LEU A 96 -7.97 14.71 14.36
N TYR A 97 -8.03 14.24 15.62
CA TYR A 97 -7.04 14.50 16.66
C TYR A 97 -5.80 13.58 16.58
N GLY A 98 -5.85 12.54 15.76
CA GLY A 98 -4.79 11.53 15.66
C GLY A 98 -4.73 10.60 16.88
N HIS A 99 -5.89 10.12 17.34
CA HIS A 99 -5.98 9.20 18.47
C HIS A 99 -5.28 7.87 18.16
N THR A 100 -4.39 7.41 19.05
CA THR A 100 -3.50 6.25 18.79
C THR A 100 -4.06 4.90 19.25
N ASP A 101 -5.37 4.81 19.51
CA ASP A 101 -6.05 3.59 19.94
C ASP A 101 -7.17 3.24 18.94
N LEU A 102 -7.16 2.01 18.41
CA LEU A 102 -8.16 1.50 17.46
C LEU A 102 -9.60 1.51 17.98
N ASN A 103 -9.81 1.51 19.30
CA ASN A 103 -11.15 1.63 19.85
C ASN A 103 -11.78 3.02 19.63
N PHE A 104 -10.96 4.04 19.42
CA PHE A 104 -11.39 5.42 19.18
C PHE A 104 -11.20 5.86 17.73
N ASP A 105 -10.04 5.56 17.13
CA ASP A 105 -9.79 5.72 15.70
C ASP A 105 -9.59 4.34 15.04
N PRO A 106 -10.69 3.67 14.66
CA PRO A 106 -10.60 2.35 14.03
C PRO A 106 -9.98 2.39 12.63
N MET A 107 -9.85 3.58 12.03
CA MET A 107 -9.34 3.71 10.66
C MET A 107 -7.83 3.53 10.61
N SER A 108 -7.08 4.15 11.54
CA SER A 108 -5.63 4.16 11.46
C SER A 108 -4.89 4.23 12.79
N ALA A 109 -5.58 4.35 13.91
CA ALA A 109 -4.97 4.66 15.20
C ALA A 109 -3.99 5.85 15.12
N GLY A 110 -4.40 6.92 14.43
CA GLY A 110 -3.65 8.15 14.28
C GLY A 110 -2.49 8.09 13.27
N ARG A 111 -2.36 7.03 12.46
CA ARG A 111 -1.28 6.91 11.47
C ARG A 111 -1.55 7.64 10.16
N GLN A 112 -2.81 7.96 9.87
CA GLN A 112 -3.24 8.76 8.71
C GLN A 112 -3.91 10.06 9.15
N MET A 113 -4.05 10.99 8.20
CA MET A 113 -4.90 12.17 8.38
C MET A 113 -6.36 11.74 8.53
N GLY A 114 -7.15 12.48 9.30
CA GLY A 114 -8.61 12.33 9.31
C GLY A 114 -9.20 12.40 7.89
N GLY A 115 -10.24 11.62 7.63
CA GLY A 115 -10.87 11.50 6.32
C GLY A 115 -10.34 10.34 5.45
N HIS A 116 -9.44 9.50 5.95
CA HIS A 116 -9.02 8.26 5.30
C HIS A 116 -9.69 7.07 5.96
N PHE A 117 -10.53 6.38 5.22
CA PHE A 117 -11.43 5.36 5.75
C PHE A 117 -10.98 3.95 5.40
N VAL A 118 -11.32 2.99 6.27
CA VAL A 118 -11.05 1.57 6.09
C VAL A 118 -12.02 0.75 6.95
N THR A 119 -12.32 -0.49 6.55
CA THR A 119 -12.93 -1.49 7.42
C THR A 119 -11.94 -2.62 7.69
N HIS A 120 -12.03 -3.25 8.86
CA HIS A 120 -11.12 -4.32 9.24
C HIS A 120 -11.52 -5.64 8.56
N SER A 121 -10.61 -6.18 7.75
CA SER A 121 -10.80 -7.45 7.04
C SER A 121 -10.23 -8.65 7.78
N LEU A 122 -9.44 -8.41 8.84
CA LEU A 122 -8.74 -9.46 9.59
C LEU A 122 -9.23 -9.55 11.04
N ASN A 123 -9.19 -10.75 11.57
CA ASN A 123 -9.28 -11.04 12.99
C ASN A 123 -7.96 -10.66 13.71
N GLU A 124 -7.92 -10.76 15.03
CA GLU A 124 -6.73 -10.43 15.82
C GLU A 124 -5.55 -11.36 15.54
N ASP A 125 -5.80 -12.61 15.18
CA ASP A 125 -4.80 -13.61 14.82
C ASP A 125 -4.29 -13.49 13.38
N GLY A 126 -4.74 -12.49 12.62
CA GLY A 126 -4.37 -12.28 11.21
C GLY A 126 -5.16 -13.13 10.21
N SER A 127 -6.09 -13.96 10.64
CA SER A 127 -6.99 -14.71 9.76
C SER A 127 -8.04 -13.79 9.14
N TRP A 128 -8.58 -14.19 7.98
CA TRP A 128 -9.64 -13.46 7.31
C TRP A 128 -10.97 -13.56 8.04
N LYS A 129 -11.68 -12.43 8.16
CA LYS A 129 -13.10 -12.41 8.53
C LYS A 129 -13.95 -12.93 7.39
N ASP A 130 -15.23 -13.20 7.68
CA ASP A 130 -16.25 -13.44 6.66
C ASP A 130 -16.70 -12.10 6.06
N LEU A 131 -16.05 -11.69 4.98
CA LEU A 131 -16.27 -10.38 4.33
C LEU A 131 -17.62 -10.32 3.60
N THR A 132 -18.31 -11.45 3.41
CA THR A 132 -19.65 -11.49 2.81
C THR A 132 -20.75 -10.97 3.76
N LYS A 133 -20.45 -10.90 5.06
CA LYS A 133 -21.41 -10.50 6.11
C LYS A 133 -21.23 -9.06 6.59
N GLN A 134 -20.21 -8.36 6.11
CA GLN A 134 -19.93 -6.98 6.47
C GLN A 134 -19.92 -6.08 5.24
N LYS A 135 -20.04 -4.80 5.46
CA LYS A 135 -19.79 -3.75 4.46
C LYS A 135 -18.30 -3.46 4.45
N ASN A 136 -17.66 -3.53 3.27
CA ASN A 136 -16.21 -3.47 3.19
C ASN A 136 -15.72 -2.17 2.55
N SER A 137 -14.67 -1.59 3.11
CA SER A 137 -13.93 -0.49 2.53
C SER A 137 -12.44 -0.82 2.52
N SER A 138 -11.83 -0.81 1.35
CA SER A 138 -10.37 -0.84 1.25
C SER A 138 -9.78 0.46 1.81
N ALA A 139 -8.57 0.39 2.37
CA ALA A 139 -7.95 1.53 3.02
C ALA A 139 -7.67 2.66 2.03
N ASP A 140 -8.18 3.86 2.32
CA ASP A 140 -7.96 5.03 1.48
C ASP A 140 -6.48 5.44 1.42
N ILE A 141 -6.12 6.07 0.31
CA ILE A 141 -4.84 6.74 0.10
C ILE A 141 -5.07 8.19 -0.35
N SER A 142 -4.11 9.06 -0.07
CA SER A 142 -4.18 10.48 -0.45
C SER A 142 -3.85 10.78 -1.92
N PRO A 143 -2.94 10.03 -2.59
CA PRO A 143 -2.60 10.30 -3.98
C PRO A 143 -3.83 10.28 -4.88
N THR A 144 -3.96 11.33 -5.67
CA THR A 144 -5.12 11.58 -6.54
C THR A 144 -5.28 10.46 -7.55
N ALA A 145 -6.48 9.89 -7.65
CA ALA A 145 -6.83 8.73 -8.48
C ALA A 145 -6.09 7.41 -8.15
N GLY A 146 -5.21 7.38 -7.14
CA GLY A 146 -4.46 6.17 -6.78
C GLY A 146 -5.35 5.00 -6.32
N GLN A 147 -6.58 5.25 -5.86
CA GLN A 147 -7.55 4.22 -5.51
C GLN A 147 -8.17 3.51 -6.73
N MET A 148 -8.05 4.08 -7.93
CA MET A 148 -8.71 3.59 -9.14
C MET A 148 -8.19 2.21 -9.59
N PRO A 149 -6.88 1.97 -9.68
CA PRO A 149 -6.36 0.66 -10.05
C PRO A 149 -6.81 -0.47 -9.11
N ARG A 150 -6.83 -0.20 -7.81
CA ARG A 150 -7.30 -1.16 -6.80
C ARG A 150 -8.79 -1.46 -6.94
N LEU A 151 -9.60 -0.46 -7.29
CA LEU A 151 -11.03 -0.63 -7.56
C LEU A 151 -11.27 -1.67 -8.66
N LEU A 152 -10.47 -1.64 -9.73
CA LEU A 152 -10.54 -2.61 -10.82
C LEU A 152 -10.34 -4.04 -10.31
N GLY A 153 -9.31 -4.26 -9.48
CA GLY A 153 -9.02 -5.57 -8.90
C GLY A 153 -10.11 -6.09 -7.96
N LEU A 154 -10.69 -5.20 -7.14
CA LEU A 154 -11.83 -5.53 -6.28
C LEU A 154 -13.04 -6.00 -7.11
N ALA A 155 -13.31 -5.34 -8.24
CA ALA A 155 -14.39 -5.74 -9.15
C ALA A 155 -14.07 -7.04 -9.88
N GLN A 156 -12.83 -7.22 -10.35
CA GLN A 156 -12.42 -8.42 -11.05
C GLN A 156 -12.48 -9.67 -10.16
N ALA A 157 -12.21 -9.55 -8.88
CA ALA A 157 -12.34 -10.66 -7.95
C ALA A 157 -13.75 -11.27 -7.96
N SER A 158 -14.82 -10.47 -8.08
CA SER A 158 -16.18 -10.99 -8.23
C SER A 158 -16.36 -11.80 -9.52
N LYS A 159 -15.76 -11.35 -10.63
CA LYS A 159 -15.78 -12.11 -11.89
C LYS A 159 -15.03 -13.43 -11.75
N ILE A 160 -13.88 -13.45 -11.10
CA ILE A 160 -13.12 -14.67 -10.82
C ILE A 160 -13.95 -15.63 -9.96
N TYR A 161 -14.49 -15.18 -8.85
CA TYR A 161 -15.33 -16.00 -7.96
C TYR A 161 -16.60 -16.55 -8.62
N ARG A 162 -17.12 -15.87 -9.65
CA ARG A 162 -18.28 -16.35 -10.42
C ARG A 162 -17.94 -17.47 -11.41
N ASN A 163 -16.73 -17.43 -11.99
CA ASN A 163 -16.40 -18.21 -13.18
C ASN A 163 -15.26 -19.23 -12.98
N VAL A 164 -14.53 -19.17 -11.87
CA VAL A 164 -13.43 -20.11 -11.56
C VAL A 164 -13.87 -21.06 -10.45
N ASP A 165 -13.83 -22.34 -10.75
CA ASP A 165 -14.18 -23.39 -9.80
C ASP A 165 -13.01 -23.77 -8.89
N GLY A 166 -13.31 -24.40 -7.76
CA GLY A 166 -12.33 -25.00 -6.86
C GLY A 166 -11.65 -24.05 -5.88
N ILE A 167 -11.98 -22.76 -5.89
CA ILE A 167 -11.43 -21.79 -4.93
C ILE A 167 -12.02 -22.07 -3.54
N LYS A 168 -11.20 -22.63 -2.64
CA LYS A 168 -11.62 -23.10 -1.31
C LYS A 168 -12.04 -21.99 -0.35
N ILE A 169 -11.40 -20.82 -0.44
CA ILE A 169 -11.65 -19.66 0.44
C ILE A 169 -12.85 -18.82 0.00
N LYS A 170 -13.52 -19.19 -1.09
CA LYS A 170 -14.59 -18.42 -1.73
C LYS A 170 -15.68 -17.97 -0.74
N ASP A 171 -16.09 -18.83 0.17
CA ASP A 171 -17.23 -18.57 1.06
C ASP A 171 -17.01 -17.37 2.02
N ASN A 172 -15.77 -17.02 2.31
CA ASN A 172 -15.45 -15.84 3.14
C ASN A 172 -15.44 -14.53 2.33
N PHE A 173 -15.41 -14.59 0.99
CA PHE A 173 -15.18 -13.43 0.15
C PHE A 173 -16.27 -13.14 -0.86
N SER A 174 -17.10 -14.13 -1.19
CA SER A 174 -18.06 -13.94 -2.29
C SER A 174 -19.27 -14.87 -2.19
N VAL A 175 -20.42 -14.29 -2.51
CA VAL A 175 -21.67 -15.01 -2.76
C VAL A 175 -21.93 -15.02 -4.27
N ASN A 176 -21.42 -16.05 -4.93
CA ASN A 176 -21.56 -16.24 -6.39
C ASN A 176 -21.01 -15.12 -7.29
N GLY A 177 -20.03 -14.34 -6.82
CA GLY A 177 -19.49 -13.21 -7.55
C GLY A 177 -20.49 -12.05 -7.73
N ASN A 178 -21.42 -11.89 -6.79
CA ASN A 178 -22.45 -10.86 -6.89
C ASN A 178 -22.03 -9.51 -6.26
N GLU A 179 -20.87 -9.44 -5.63
CA GLU A 179 -20.39 -8.24 -4.96
C GLU A 179 -19.96 -7.19 -5.99
N ILE A 180 -20.33 -5.94 -5.72
CA ILE A 180 -19.93 -4.78 -6.49
C ILE A 180 -18.72 -4.12 -5.85
N ALA A 181 -17.79 -3.66 -6.67
CA ALA A 181 -16.77 -2.70 -6.25
C ALA A 181 -17.23 -1.28 -6.56
N TRP A 182 -17.36 -0.47 -5.51
CA TRP A 182 -17.83 0.90 -5.58
C TRP A 182 -16.65 1.87 -5.51
N GLY A 183 -16.51 2.72 -6.51
CA GLY A 183 -15.48 3.72 -6.57
C GLY A 183 -16.04 5.13 -6.46
N THR A 184 -15.27 6.01 -5.84
CA THR A 184 -15.57 7.45 -5.79
C THR A 184 -14.34 8.25 -6.16
N ILE A 185 -14.55 9.33 -6.93
CA ILE A 185 -13.48 10.22 -7.38
C ILE A 185 -14.03 11.64 -7.61
N GLY A 186 -13.23 12.67 -7.33
CA GLY A 186 -13.56 14.03 -7.69
C GLY A 186 -13.35 14.28 -9.20
N ASN A 187 -14.13 15.17 -9.79
CA ASN A 187 -14.03 15.51 -11.22
C ASN A 187 -12.61 15.94 -11.64
N ALA A 188 -11.92 16.71 -10.82
CA ALA A 188 -10.54 17.11 -11.11
C ALA A 188 -9.57 15.92 -11.21
N SER A 189 -9.77 14.93 -10.37
CA SER A 189 -8.93 13.73 -10.32
C SER A 189 -9.11 12.83 -11.54
N THR A 190 -10.17 13.02 -12.34
CA THR A 190 -10.35 12.31 -13.61
C THR A 190 -9.33 12.72 -14.69
N SER A 191 -8.54 13.77 -14.44
CA SER A 191 -7.44 14.17 -15.31
C SER A 191 -6.20 13.28 -15.20
N GLU A 192 -6.11 12.45 -14.14
CA GLU A 192 -5.00 11.52 -13.93
C GLU A 192 -5.07 10.33 -14.91
N GLY A 193 -3.90 9.89 -15.38
CA GLY A 193 -3.80 8.73 -16.28
C GLY A 193 -4.42 7.46 -15.70
N LEU A 194 -4.25 7.23 -14.38
CA LEU A 194 -4.81 6.08 -13.67
C LEU A 194 -6.34 5.97 -13.78
N PHE A 195 -7.05 7.11 -13.90
CA PHE A 195 -8.48 7.09 -14.16
C PHE A 195 -8.79 6.46 -15.51
N PHE A 196 -8.16 6.95 -16.59
CA PHE A 196 -8.41 6.44 -17.95
C PHE A 196 -7.94 5.00 -18.14
N GLU A 197 -6.80 4.62 -17.57
CA GLU A 197 -6.33 3.23 -17.57
C GLU A 197 -7.38 2.30 -16.93
N THR A 198 -7.88 2.69 -15.74
CA THR A 198 -8.88 1.89 -15.01
C THR A 198 -10.20 1.81 -15.75
N ILE A 199 -10.70 2.94 -16.29
CA ILE A 199 -11.96 2.97 -17.06
C ILE A 199 -11.84 2.07 -18.30
N ASN A 200 -10.76 2.19 -19.05
CA ASN A 200 -10.54 1.33 -20.21
C ASN A 200 -10.47 -0.16 -19.81
N ALA A 201 -9.68 -0.49 -18.81
CA ALA A 201 -9.51 -1.86 -18.36
C ALA A 201 -10.81 -2.48 -17.84
N ALA A 202 -11.64 -1.77 -17.11
CA ALA A 202 -12.92 -2.27 -16.61
C ALA A 202 -13.93 -2.50 -17.77
N GLY A 203 -13.90 -1.63 -18.80
CA GLY A 203 -14.69 -1.80 -20.02
C GLY A 203 -14.29 -3.05 -20.82
N VAL A 204 -12.98 -3.34 -20.92
CA VAL A 204 -12.47 -4.55 -21.56
C VAL A 204 -12.81 -5.79 -20.74
N LEU A 205 -12.58 -5.75 -19.43
CA LEU A 205 -12.77 -6.90 -18.54
C LEU A 205 -14.22 -7.22 -18.25
N GLN A 206 -15.16 -6.28 -18.43
CA GLN A 206 -16.58 -6.42 -18.04
C GLN A 206 -16.72 -6.97 -16.63
N VAL A 207 -16.54 -6.06 -15.64
CA VAL A 207 -16.51 -6.37 -14.20
C VAL A 207 -17.56 -5.55 -13.45
N PRO A 208 -18.09 -6.05 -12.30
CA PRO A 208 -19.11 -5.35 -11.51
C PRO A 208 -18.52 -4.17 -10.75
N MET A 209 -18.22 -3.09 -11.46
CA MET A 209 -17.69 -1.85 -10.94
C MET A 209 -18.73 -0.72 -11.10
N VAL A 210 -18.97 0.04 -10.02
CA VAL A 210 -19.76 1.28 -10.08
C VAL A 210 -18.87 2.42 -9.66
N MET A 211 -18.61 3.36 -10.57
CA MET A 211 -17.77 4.52 -10.37
C MET A 211 -18.61 5.78 -10.29
N SER A 212 -18.53 6.50 -9.17
CA SER A 212 -19.16 7.81 -8.97
C SER A 212 -18.15 8.93 -9.14
N VAL A 213 -18.42 9.87 -10.04
CA VAL A 213 -17.62 11.09 -10.19
C VAL A 213 -18.36 12.23 -9.50
N TRP A 214 -17.78 12.72 -8.39
CA TRP A 214 -18.30 13.88 -7.66
C TRP A 214 -17.85 15.17 -8.33
N ASP A 215 -18.74 15.86 -9.06
CA ASP A 215 -18.42 17.04 -9.85
C ASP A 215 -18.95 18.33 -9.24
N ASP A 216 -18.05 19.11 -8.64
CA ASP A 216 -18.29 20.48 -8.15
C ASP A 216 -17.60 21.53 -9.03
N GLU A 217 -17.13 21.16 -10.23
CA GLU A 217 -16.46 21.97 -11.24
C GLU A 217 -15.06 22.49 -10.83
N TYR A 218 -14.52 22.11 -9.66
CA TYR A 218 -13.24 22.63 -9.18
C TYR A 218 -12.29 21.53 -8.70
N GLY A 219 -11.01 21.68 -9.04
CA GLY A 219 -9.91 20.96 -8.41
C GLY A 219 -9.08 21.92 -7.56
N ILE A 220 -9.31 21.93 -6.25
CA ILE A 220 -8.86 22.99 -5.33
C ILE A 220 -9.43 24.35 -5.81
N SER A 221 -8.66 25.10 -6.59
CA SER A 221 -9.04 26.41 -7.15
C SER A 221 -9.15 26.41 -8.68
N VAL A 222 -8.81 25.30 -9.32
CA VAL A 222 -8.76 25.21 -10.79
C VAL A 222 -10.12 24.75 -11.31
N HIS A 223 -10.74 25.58 -12.17
CA HIS A 223 -12.02 25.26 -12.76
C HIS A 223 -11.91 24.14 -13.82
N ALA A 224 -12.98 23.38 -14.00
CA ALA A 224 -13.08 22.23 -14.93
C ALA A 224 -12.63 22.55 -16.37
N ARG A 225 -12.82 23.78 -16.85
CA ARG A 225 -12.36 24.25 -18.18
C ARG A 225 -10.84 24.09 -18.43
N HIS A 226 -10.05 23.99 -17.37
CA HIS A 226 -8.61 23.79 -17.44
C HIS A 226 -8.21 22.34 -17.19
N GLN A 227 -9.16 21.45 -16.91
CA GLN A 227 -8.91 20.07 -16.49
C GLN A 227 -9.52 19.04 -17.42
N THR A 228 -10.75 19.29 -17.90
CA THR A 228 -11.51 18.29 -18.65
C THR A 228 -11.99 18.87 -19.98
N THR A 229 -11.68 18.20 -21.09
CA THR A 229 -12.20 18.55 -22.41
C THR A 229 -13.74 18.64 -22.36
N LYS A 230 -14.33 19.66 -22.95
CA LYS A 230 -15.78 19.95 -22.89
C LYS A 230 -16.29 20.21 -21.46
N GLU A 231 -15.43 20.37 -20.47
CA GLU A 231 -15.77 20.58 -19.05
C GLU A 231 -16.73 19.50 -18.47
N ASN A 232 -16.76 18.30 -19.07
CA ASN A 232 -17.74 17.29 -18.76
C ASN A 232 -17.22 15.88 -19.02
N ILE A 233 -17.04 15.11 -17.94
CA ILE A 233 -16.45 13.77 -18.02
C ILE A 233 -17.37 12.75 -18.71
N SER A 234 -18.67 12.75 -18.45
CA SER A 234 -19.60 11.83 -19.12
C SER A 234 -19.74 12.12 -20.61
N GLU A 235 -19.57 13.39 -21.03
CA GLU A 235 -19.58 13.75 -22.44
C GLU A 235 -18.36 13.25 -23.21
N ILE A 236 -17.17 13.29 -22.60
CA ILE A 236 -15.96 12.76 -23.26
C ILE A 236 -15.91 11.22 -23.25
N LEU A 237 -16.60 10.58 -22.30
CA LEU A 237 -16.67 9.13 -22.20
C LEU A 237 -17.84 8.49 -22.96
N LYS A 238 -18.59 9.24 -23.77
CA LYS A 238 -19.69 8.68 -24.60
C LYS A 238 -19.27 7.52 -25.48
N GLY A 239 -18.03 7.47 -25.95
CA GLY A 239 -17.49 6.35 -26.75
C GLY A 239 -17.34 5.05 -25.97
N TYR A 240 -17.45 5.10 -24.64
CA TYR A 240 -17.43 3.91 -23.76
C TYR A 240 -18.84 3.37 -23.47
N GLN A 241 -19.90 4.09 -23.84
CA GLN A 241 -21.27 3.59 -23.66
C GLN A 241 -21.46 2.31 -24.45
N ARG A 242 -21.95 1.25 -23.79
CA ARG A 242 -22.32 0.00 -24.46
C ARG A 242 -23.51 0.18 -25.43
N ASP A 243 -23.57 -0.63 -26.42
CA ASP A 243 -24.69 -0.72 -27.36
C ASP A 243 -25.06 -2.20 -27.64
N GLU A 244 -25.95 -2.42 -28.61
CA GLU A 244 -26.42 -3.78 -28.98
C GLU A 244 -25.30 -4.67 -29.56
N ASN A 245 -24.21 -4.07 -30.04
CA ASN A 245 -23.16 -4.75 -30.80
C ASN A 245 -21.80 -4.75 -30.05
N SER A 246 -21.65 -3.93 -29.01
CA SER A 246 -20.37 -3.75 -28.30
C SER A 246 -20.52 -3.73 -26.78
N ASN A 247 -19.55 -4.34 -26.11
CA ASN A 247 -19.37 -4.18 -24.68
C ASN A 247 -18.95 -2.75 -24.34
N GLY A 248 -19.18 -2.34 -23.11
CA GLY A 248 -18.83 -1.01 -22.63
C GLY A 248 -19.42 -0.77 -21.25
N TYR A 249 -19.67 0.48 -20.98
CA TYR A 249 -20.24 0.99 -19.74
C TYR A 249 -21.72 1.28 -19.85
N GLU A 250 -22.42 1.25 -18.72
CA GLU A 250 -23.62 2.06 -18.55
C GLU A 250 -23.21 3.41 -17.96
N ILE A 251 -23.60 4.54 -18.58
CA ILE A 251 -23.21 5.87 -18.16
C ILE A 251 -24.45 6.68 -17.78
N PHE A 252 -24.53 7.06 -16.51
CA PHE A 252 -25.58 7.90 -15.96
C PHE A 252 -25.06 9.31 -15.70
N ARG A 253 -25.95 10.31 -15.80
CA ARG A 253 -25.70 11.67 -15.36
C ARG A 253 -26.86 12.13 -14.50
N VAL A 254 -26.59 12.55 -13.27
CA VAL A 254 -27.60 12.93 -12.29
C VAL A 254 -27.14 14.14 -11.49
N LYS A 255 -28.10 14.99 -11.08
CA LYS A 255 -27.80 16.17 -10.26
C LYS A 255 -27.56 15.79 -8.81
N GLY A 256 -26.50 16.30 -8.23
CA GLY A 256 -26.07 15.92 -6.87
C GLY A 256 -26.97 16.44 -5.75
N TRP A 257 -27.95 17.26 -6.05
CA TRP A 257 -28.94 17.77 -5.12
C TRP A 257 -30.34 17.14 -5.27
N ASP A 258 -30.57 16.31 -6.29
CA ASP A 258 -31.87 15.64 -6.49
C ASP A 258 -31.88 14.27 -5.80
N TYR A 259 -32.37 14.24 -4.56
CA TYR A 259 -32.39 13.02 -3.74
C TYR A 259 -33.15 11.87 -4.39
N ALA A 260 -34.32 12.13 -4.99
CA ALA A 260 -35.15 11.06 -5.56
C ALA A 260 -34.51 10.44 -6.81
N GLU A 261 -33.99 11.29 -7.71
CA GLU A 261 -33.29 10.85 -8.93
C GLU A 261 -32.00 10.08 -8.58
N LEU A 262 -31.24 10.54 -7.57
CA LEU A 262 -30.05 9.87 -7.08
C LEU A 262 -30.37 8.44 -6.60
N ILE A 263 -31.38 8.26 -5.75
CA ILE A 263 -31.77 6.93 -5.24
C ILE A 263 -32.08 5.99 -6.42
N ALA A 264 -32.94 6.42 -7.35
CA ALA A 264 -33.32 5.61 -8.50
C ALA A 264 -32.12 5.25 -9.38
N THR A 265 -31.21 6.22 -9.64
CA THR A 265 -30.00 6.02 -10.44
C THR A 265 -29.04 5.00 -9.80
N TYR A 266 -28.80 5.10 -8.50
CA TYR A 266 -27.90 4.16 -7.81
C TYR A 266 -28.48 2.74 -7.70
N GLU A 267 -29.80 2.60 -7.52
CA GLU A 267 -30.48 1.29 -7.54
C GLU A 267 -30.38 0.64 -8.92
N GLU A 268 -30.62 1.38 -10.01
CA GLU A 268 -30.49 0.86 -11.36
C GLU A 268 -29.04 0.49 -11.68
N ALA A 269 -28.09 1.36 -11.37
CA ALA A 269 -26.66 1.11 -11.53
C ALA A 269 -26.21 -0.17 -10.81
N ALA A 270 -26.65 -0.35 -9.56
CA ALA A 270 -26.34 -1.53 -8.76
C ALA A 270 -26.93 -2.81 -9.38
N ALA A 271 -28.15 -2.77 -9.89
CA ALA A 271 -28.79 -3.91 -10.55
C ALA A 271 -27.99 -4.33 -11.81
N ILE A 272 -27.63 -3.38 -12.65
CA ILE A 272 -26.85 -3.62 -13.88
C ILE A 272 -25.49 -4.23 -13.55
N ALA A 273 -24.74 -3.62 -12.66
CA ALA A 273 -23.41 -4.09 -12.31
C ALA A 273 -23.44 -5.46 -11.66
N ARG A 274 -24.34 -5.68 -10.70
CA ARG A 274 -24.44 -6.93 -9.92
C ARG A 274 -24.89 -8.12 -10.77
N GLU A 275 -25.90 -7.92 -11.58
CA GLU A 275 -26.50 -9.01 -12.37
C GLU A 275 -25.70 -9.33 -13.62
N LYS A 276 -25.30 -8.28 -14.35
CA LYS A 276 -24.72 -8.40 -15.70
C LYS A 276 -23.19 -8.31 -15.73
N HIS A 277 -22.53 -7.92 -14.64
CA HIS A 277 -21.11 -7.58 -14.61
C HIS A 277 -20.71 -6.51 -15.65
N VAL A 278 -21.62 -5.57 -15.90
CA VAL A 278 -21.35 -4.41 -16.74
C VAL A 278 -20.84 -3.28 -15.83
N PRO A 279 -19.68 -2.67 -16.13
CA PRO A 279 -19.21 -1.53 -15.35
C PRO A 279 -20.12 -0.31 -15.59
N VAL A 280 -20.33 0.48 -14.54
CA VAL A 280 -21.22 1.64 -14.53
C VAL A 280 -20.44 2.89 -14.13
N LEU A 281 -20.65 3.98 -14.82
CA LEU A 281 -20.15 5.31 -14.44
C LEU A 281 -21.34 6.23 -14.13
N ILE A 282 -21.35 6.82 -12.94
CA ILE A 282 -22.34 7.81 -12.51
C ILE A 282 -21.65 9.16 -12.41
N HIS A 283 -21.95 10.09 -13.32
CA HIS A 283 -21.51 11.46 -13.26
C HIS A 283 -22.50 12.27 -12.44
N VAL A 284 -22.15 12.50 -11.17
CA VAL A 284 -22.94 13.32 -10.25
C VAL A 284 -22.47 14.77 -10.36
N ASN A 285 -23.18 15.55 -11.15
CA ASN A 285 -22.87 16.95 -11.43
C ASN A 285 -23.66 17.94 -10.55
N GLU A 286 -23.40 19.22 -10.69
CA GLU A 286 -24.03 20.29 -9.91
C GLU A 286 -23.85 20.09 -8.38
N LEU A 287 -22.68 19.60 -7.95
CA LEU A 287 -22.31 19.53 -6.54
C LEU A 287 -21.74 20.85 -6.02
N THR A 288 -21.70 20.96 -4.71
CA THR A 288 -21.16 22.13 -4.01
C THR A 288 -19.96 21.73 -3.12
N GLN A 289 -19.20 22.72 -2.69
CA GLN A 289 -18.14 22.56 -1.70
C GLN A 289 -18.17 23.77 -0.75
N PRO A 290 -19.09 23.80 0.24
CA PRO A 290 -19.41 24.98 1.04
C PRO A 290 -18.26 25.56 1.85
N GLN A 291 -17.31 24.74 2.26
CA GLN A 291 -16.13 25.18 3.03
C GLN A 291 -14.85 25.32 2.19
N GLY A 292 -14.95 25.14 0.86
CA GLY A 292 -13.80 25.03 -0.02
C GLY A 292 -13.08 23.67 0.09
N HIS A 293 -11.93 23.54 -0.57
CA HIS A 293 -11.26 22.26 -0.72
C HIS A 293 -10.77 21.66 0.61
N SER A 294 -10.15 22.47 1.45
CA SER A 294 -9.60 22.05 2.74
C SER A 294 -9.47 23.23 3.70
N THR A 295 -8.93 22.98 4.89
CA THR A 295 -8.67 24.03 5.89
C THR A 295 -7.51 24.97 5.53
N SER A 296 -6.77 24.72 4.45
CA SER A 296 -5.63 25.53 4.04
C SER A 296 -6.00 26.77 3.22
N GLY A 297 -7.23 26.92 2.79
CA GLY A 297 -7.68 28.06 1.97
C GLY A 297 -9.17 28.35 2.04
N SER A 298 -9.53 29.54 1.55
CA SER A 298 -10.91 30.00 1.44
C SER A 298 -11.34 30.02 -0.03
N HIS A 299 -12.54 29.50 -0.32
CA HIS A 299 -13.07 29.37 -1.67
C HIS A 299 -13.51 30.73 -2.27
N GLU A 300 -13.73 31.73 -1.46
CA GLU A 300 -14.05 33.09 -1.91
C GLU A 300 -12.92 33.74 -2.70
N ARG A 301 -11.68 33.17 -2.62
CA ARG A 301 -10.53 33.66 -3.39
C ARG A 301 -10.63 33.33 -4.89
N TYR A 302 -11.40 32.32 -5.29
CA TYR A 302 -11.44 31.81 -6.65
C TYR A 302 -12.86 31.63 -7.20
N LYS A 303 -13.89 31.58 -6.35
CA LYS A 303 -15.29 31.53 -6.77
C LYS A 303 -15.88 32.94 -6.78
N ASN A 304 -16.58 33.29 -7.83
CA ASN A 304 -17.27 34.57 -7.92
C ASN A 304 -18.58 34.59 -7.11
N ALA A 305 -19.13 35.78 -6.88
CA ALA A 305 -20.35 35.95 -6.07
C ALA A 305 -21.57 35.19 -6.63
N ALA A 306 -21.72 35.10 -7.94
CA ALA A 306 -22.82 34.35 -8.56
C ALA A 306 -22.70 32.84 -8.28
N ARG A 307 -21.47 32.28 -8.37
CA ARG A 307 -21.23 30.88 -8.03
C ARG A 307 -21.50 30.60 -6.55
N LEU A 308 -21.04 31.46 -5.66
CA LEU A 308 -21.28 31.31 -4.21
C LEU A 308 -22.77 31.40 -3.86
N ALA A 309 -23.53 32.27 -4.52
CA ALA A 309 -24.97 32.34 -4.35
C ALA A 309 -25.66 31.06 -4.84
N TRP A 310 -25.28 30.59 -6.02
CA TRP A 310 -25.77 29.31 -6.56
C TRP A 310 -25.48 28.14 -5.63
N GLU A 311 -24.24 28.01 -5.13
CA GLU A 311 -23.86 26.92 -4.18
C GLU A 311 -24.69 26.94 -2.90
N LYS A 312 -25.08 28.14 -2.42
CA LYS A 312 -25.95 28.27 -1.27
C LYS A 312 -27.39 27.83 -1.59
N ASP A 313 -27.89 28.14 -2.80
CA ASP A 313 -29.24 27.80 -3.20
C ASP A 313 -29.37 26.31 -3.55
N PHE A 314 -28.38 25.73 -4.20
CA PHE A 314 -28.34 24.32 -4.63
C PHE A 314 -27.50 23.42 -3.72
N ASP A 315 -27.28 23.80 -2.46
CA ASP A 315 -26.72 22.90 -1.45
C ASP A 315 -27.61 21.66 -1.32
N CYS A 316 -27.01 20.47 -1.38
CA CYS A 316 -27.76 19.22 -1.47
C CYS A 316 -28.67 18.97 -0.26
N ILE A 317 -28.23 19.33 0.96
CA ILE A 317 -29.07 19.20 2.16
C ILE A 317 -30.21 20.19 2.13
N ARG A 318 -29.95 21.44 1.70
CA ARG A 318 -31.03 22.46 1.54
C ARG A 318 -32.08 22.00 0.53
N GLN A 319 -31.69 21.48 -0.61
CA GLN A 319 -32.61 20.96 -1.61
C GLN A 319 -33.38 19.72 -1.10
N MET A 320 -32.74 18.81 -0.41
CA MET A 320 -33.42 17.68 0.23
C MET A 320 -34.46 18.16 1.26
N ARG A 321 -34.13 19.17 2.08
CA ARG A 321 -35.06 19.77 3.04
C ARG A 321 -36.28 20.37 2.34
N LEU A 322 -36.10 21.14 1.27
CA LEU A 322 -37.18 21.74 0.50
C LEU A 322 -38.09 20.67 -0.14
N TRP A 323 -37.47 19.60 -0.68
CA TRP A 323 -38.20 18.45 -1.22
C TRP A 323 -39.02 17.74 -0.16
N MET A 324 -38.45 17.47 1.02
CA MET A 324 -39.17 16.83 2.15
C MET A 324 -40.40 17.63 2.59
N ILE A 325 -40.28 18.95 2.67
CA ILE A 325 -41.43 19.85 3.00
C ILE A 325 -42.48 19.78 1.90
N ALA A 326 -42.06 19.85 0.62
CA ALA A 326 -42.99 19.87 -0.51
C ALA A 326 -43.82 18.59 -0.62
N ILE A 327 -43.29 17.42 -0.20
CA ILE A 327 -44.01 16.14 -0.25
C ILE A 327 -44.59 15.72 1.12
N ASN A 328 -44.58 16.61 2.11
CA ASN A 328 -45.11 16.39 3.45
C ASN A 328 -44.42 15.28 4.25
N ILE A 329 -43.10 15.08 4.13
CA ILE A 329 -42.33 14.21 5.01
C ILE A 329 -42.19 14.83 6.40
N ALA A 330 -41.87 16.15 6.47
CA ALA A 330 -41.77 16.86 7.74
C ALA A 330 -42.10 18.35 7.56
N SER A 331 -42.54 19.00 8.64
CA SER A 331 -42.70 20.46 8.65
C SER A 331 -41.35 21.19 8.79
N PRO A 332 -41.26 22.46 8.46
CA PRO A 332 -40.05 23.25 8.72
C PRO A 332 -39.63 23.25 10.18
N GLU A 333 -40.60 23.29 11.12
CA GLU A 333 -40.40 23.33 12.57
C GLU A 333 -39.80 22.00 13.06
N GLU A 334 -40.34 20.86 12.59
CA GLU A 334 -39.82 19.53 12.92
C GLU A 334 -38.36 19.36 12.45
N LEU A 335 -38.02 19.86 11.25
CA LEU A 335 -36.65 19.82 10.72
C LEU A 335 -35.70 20.73 11.50
N ASP A 336 -36.17 21.93 11.95
CA ASP A 336 -35.38 22.82 12.79
C ASP A 336 -35.06 22.19 14.17
N GLU A 337 -36.01 21.46 14.75
CA GLU A 337 -35.79 20.71 15.99
C GLU A 337 -34.74 19.61 15.81
N ILE A 338 -34.83 18.85 14.70
CA ILE A 338 -33.83 17.82 14.34
C ILE A 338 -32.44 18.44 14.19
N ASP A 339 -32.31 19.54 13.45
CA ASP A 339 -31.04 20.21 13.22
C ASP A 339 -30.39 20.66 14.56
N MET A 340 -31.17 21.21 15.48
CA MET A 340 -30.68 21.64 16.79
C MET A 340 -30.24 20.44 17.67
N GLU A 341 -31.02 19.37 17.69
CA GLU A 341 -30.70 18.14 18.41
C GLU A 341 -29.37 17.55 17.93
N LEU A 342 -29.23 17.35 16.61
CA LEU A 342 -28.07 16.70 16.02
C LEU A 342 -26.80 17.53 16.15
N LYS A 343 -26.90 18.85 16.03
CA LYS A 343 -25.77 19.74 16.30
C LYS A 343 -25.24 19.58 17.73
N LYS A 344 -26.14 19.44 18.72
CA LYS A 344 -25.74 19.17 20.11
C LYS A 344 -25.08 17.81 20.24
N GLU A 345 -25.64 16.77 19.61
CA GLU A 345 -25.06 15.42 19.58
C GLU A 345 -23.62 15.44 19.05
N VAL A 346 -23.36 16.10 17.93
CA VAL A 346 -22.03 16.21 17.34
C VAL A 346 -21.06 16.99 18.23
N LEU A 347 -21.53 18.04 18.92
CA LEU A 347 -20.72 18.77 19.90
C LEU A 347 -20.35 17.91 21.10
N ASP A 348 -21.25 17.08 21.61
CA ASP A 348 -21.01 16.15 22.71
C ASP A 348 -20.02 15.06 22.26
N ALA A 349 -20.22 14.46 21.09
CA ALA A 349 -19.29 13.47 20.51
C ALA A 349 -17.87 14.04 20.32
N LYS A 350 -17.77 15.27 19.83
CA LYS A 350 -16.49 15.98 19.72
C LYS A 350 -15.80 16.16 21.08
N LYS A 351 -16.56 16.55 22.12
CA LYS A 351 -16.02 16.69 23.49
C LYS A 351 -15.52 15.36 24.05
N GLU A 352 -16.28 14.29 23.86
CA GLU A 352 -15.86 12.95 24.27
C GLU A 352 -14.59 12.49 23.57
N ALA A 353 -14.50 12.67 22.24
CA ALA A 353 -13.33 12.33 21.47
C ALA A 353 -12.08 13.11 21.92
N TRP A 354 -12.23 14.40 22.21
CA TRP A 354 -11.14 15.22 22.74
C TRP A 354 -10.68 14.74 24.12
N ASN A 355 -11.61 14.48 25.03
CA ASN A 355 -11.28 14.00 26.38
C ASN A 355 -10.56 12.63 26.32
N SER A 356 -11.06 11.69 25.50
CA SER A 356 -10.40 10.39 25.33
C SER A 356 -8.97 10.51 24.79
N PHE A 357 -8.70 11.50 23.95
CA PHE A 357 -7.36 11.78 23.42
C PHE A 357 -6.43 12.44 24.46
N ILE A 358 -6.92 13.46 25.18
CA ILE A 358 -6.05 14.30 26.00
C ILE A 358 -5.89 13.81 27.45
N ASP A 359 -6.92 13.20 28.05
CA ASP A 359 -6.89 12.82 29.46
C ASP A 359 -5.77 11.81 29.81
N PRO A 360 -5.49 10.76 29.00
CA PRO A 360 -4.35 9.88 29.24
C PRO A 360 -3.00 10.62 29.23
N ILE A 361 -2.85 11.59 28.31
CA ILE A 361 -1.63 12.38 28.19
C ILE A 361 -1.45 13.30 29.40
N ILE A 362 -2.54 13.86 29.92
CA ILE A 362 -2.52 14.67 31.19
C ILE A 362 -2.13 13.80 32.39
N GLN A 363 -2.58 12.55 32.44
CA GLN A 363 -2.13 11.64 33.50
C GLN A 363 -0.65 11.30 33.40
N ASP A 364 -0.15 11.02 32.21
CA ASP A 364 1.28 10.81 31.95
C ASP A 364 2.09 12.05 32.36
N GLN A 365 1.60 13.26 32.07
CA GLN A 365 2.23 14.51 32.50
C GLN A 365 2.33 14.60 34.02
N LYS A 366 1.27 14.28 34.77
CA LYS A 366 1.27 14.31 36.24
C LYS A 366 2.31 13.36 36.83
N VAL A 367 2.37 12.13 36.32
CA VAL A 367 3.39 11.15 36.73
C VAL A 367 4.80 11.66 36.47
N LEU A 368 5.04 12.20 35.29
CA LEU A 368 6.34 12.78 34.97
C LEU A 368 6.69 13.98 35.85
N LEU A 369 5.77 14.91 36.11
CA LEU A 369 6.03 16.08 36.96
C LEU A 369 6.48 15.66 38.36
N THR A 370 5.84 14.67 38.98
CA THR A 370 6.26 14.13 40.28
C THR A 370 7.68 13.54 40.22
N LEU A 371 8.02 12.82 39.16
CA LEU A 371 9.37 12.30 38.95
C LEU A 371 10.41 13.42 38.78
N LEU A 372 10.08 14.46 38.01
CA LEU A 372 10.96 15.61 37.80
C LEU A 372 11.21 16.43 39.09
N GLU A 373 10.18 16.58 39.92
CA GLU A 373 10.32 17.21 41.24
C GLU A 373 11.23 16.38 42.16
N THR A 374 11.09 15.07 42.17
CA THR A 374 11.97 14.15 42.91
C THR A 374 13.40 14.25 42.38
N THR A 375 13.59 14.26 41.06
CA THR A 375 14.90 14.44 40.44
C THR A 375 15.53 15.79 40.84
N ALA A 376 14.73 16.87 40.84
CA ALA A 376 15.20 18.20 41.27
C ALA A 376 15.66 18.23 42.74
N ASN A 377 14.88 17.58 43.64
CA ASN A 377 15.21 17.53 45.05
C ASN A 377 16.48 16.71 45.36
N ASN A 378 16.75 15.72 44.57
CA ASN A 378 17.93 14.85 44.69
C ASN A 378 19.13 15.39 43.88
N SER A 379 18.96 16.40 43.04
CA SER A 379 20.06 17.01 42.28
C SER A 379 20.92 17.91 43.19
N THR A 380 22.22 17.75 43.09
CA THR A 380 23.21 18.49 43.86
C THR A 380 23.61 19.83 43.24
N THR A 381 23.48 19.95 41.90
CA THR A 381 24.02 21.10 41.15
C THR A 381 22.97 21.86 40.34
N ASN A 382 21.91 21.25 39.88
CA ASN A 382 20.99 21.84 38.87
C ASN A 382 19.54 22.00 39.36
N LYS A 383 19.29 21.93 40.64
CA LYS A 383 17.93 21.96 41.23
C LYS A 383 17.03 23.07 40.67
N GLU A 384 17.51 24.32 40.67
CA GLU A 384 16.72 25.48 40.24
C GLU A 384 16.35 25.39 38.74
N GLN A 385 17.28 24.96 37.89
CA GLN A 385 17.06 24.84 36.49
C GLN A 385 16.07 23.68 36.17
N ILE A 386 16.15 22.59 36.92
CA ILE A 386 15.20 21.46 36.80
C ILE A 386 13.80 21.92 37.20
N LEU A 387 13.65 22.61 38.34
CA LEU A 387 12.36 23.14 38.81
C LEU A 387 11.74 24.12 37.79
N LYS A 388 12.56 24.96 37.14
CA LYS A 388 12.10 25.87 36.10
C LYS A 388 11.50 25.09 34.92
N LEU A 389 12.21 24.11 34.36
CA LEU A 389 11.75 23.28 33.24
C LEU A 389 10.50 22.47 33.63
N THR A 390 10.44 21.98 34.86
CA THR A 390 9.26 21.27 35.39
C THR A 390 8.05 22.20 35.48
N SER A 391 8.23 23.43 35.94
CA SER A 391 7.16 24.44 35.99
C SER A 391 6.68 24.85 34.60
N GLU A 392 7.58 25.00 33.62
CA GLU A 392 7.24 25.27 32.21
C GLU A 392 6.37 24.15 31.66
N LEU A 393 6.72 22.88 31.89
CA LEU A 393 5.91 21.74 31.48
C LEU A 393 4.54 21.71 32.18
N ALA A 394 4.49 21.99 33.47
CA ALA A 394 3.25 22.01 34.24
C ALA A 394 2.26 23.10 33.77
N ALA A 395 2.77 24.19 33.21
CA ALA A 395 1.96 25.30 32.71
C ALA A 395 1.22 24.95 31.40
N ILE A 396 1.61 23.87 30.72
CA ILE A 396 0.97 23.41 29.46
C ILE A 396 -0.33 22.69 29.80
N LYS A 397 -1.48 23.31 29.47
CA LYS A 397 -2.81 22.78 29.79
C LYS A 397 -3.23 21.59 28.89
N SER A 398 -2.74 21.55 27.68
CA SER A 398 -2.99 20.47 26.71
C SER A 398 -1.64 19.95 26.21
N PRO A 399 -0.90 19.17 27.02
CA PRO A 399 0.43 18.69 26.68
C PRO A 399 0.36 17.65 25.56
N LEU A 400 1.43 17.55 24.81
CA LEU A 400 1.67 16.46 23.87
C LEU A 400 2.80 15.58 24.40
N LYS A 401 2.83 14.32 23.99
CA LYS A 401 3.89 13.36 24.38
C LYS A 401 5.29 13.86 24.06
N LYS A 402 5.46 14.58 22.95
CA LYS A 402 6.74 15.19 22.56
C LYS A 402 7.26 16.22 23.57
N GLU A 403 6.38 17.01 24.17
CA GLU A 403 6.77 18.05 25.12
C GLU A 403 7.26 17.43 26.43
N MET A 404 6.56 16.40 26.89
CA MET A 404 6.97 15.62 28.06
C MET A 404 8.33 14.97 27.87
N LEU A 405 8.49 14.24 26.75
CA LEU A 405 9.75 13.54 26.45
C LEU A 405 10.91 14.51 26.21
N ALA A 406 10.66 15.63 25.51
CA ALA A 406 11.66 16.67 25.30
C ALA A 406 12.14 17.29 26.60
N THR A 407 11.21 17.58 27.53
CA THR A 407 11.55 18.14 28.87
C THR A 407 12.32 17.12 29.70
N ALA A 408 11.85 15.86 29.74
CA ALA A 408 12.53 14.79 30.45
C ALA A 408 13.99 14.61 29.98
N ARG A 409 14.20 14.58 28.66
CA ARG A 409 15.54 14.49 28.06
C ARG A 409 16.44 15.70 28.30
N LYS A 410 15.87 16.92 28.40
CA LYS A 410 16.62 18.11 28.79
C LYS A 410 17.12 17.99 30.23
N ILE A 411 16.25 17.55 31.14
CA ILE A 411 16.58 17.37 32.56
C ILE A 411 17.57 16.22 32.73
N LEU A 412 17.42 15.11 32.04
CA LEU A 412 18.38 13.99 32.09
C LEU A 412 19.82 14.45 31.78
N ARG A 413 19.99 15.36 30.82
CA ARG A 413 21.31 15.94 30.51
C ARG A 413 21.90 16.81 31.63
N LEU A 414 21.06 17.42 32.44
CA LEU A 414 21.50 18.22 33.60
C LEU A 414 22.01 17.34 34.75
N VAL A 415 21.47 16.13 34.88
CA VAL A 415 21.79 15.18 35.95
C VAL A 415 22.65 14.00 35.50
N VAL A 416 23.33 14.11 34.36
CA VAL A 416 24.06 13.00 33.73
C VAL A 416 25.11 12.35 34.66
N ASN A 417 25.71 13.15 35.54
CA ASN A 417 26.74 12.70 36.48
C ASN A 417 26.22 12.51 37.92
N GLU A 418 24.91 12.51 38.11
CA GLU A 418 24.26 12.40 39.41
C GLU A 418 23.46 11.09 39.50
N ASP A 419 23.35 10.51 40.71
CA ASP A 419 22.54 9.30 40.94
C ASP A 419 21.04 9.51 40.67
N SER A 420 20.59 10.77 40.81
CA SER A 420 19.22 11.21 40.51
C SER A 420 18.77 10.97 39.09
N LYS A 421 19.68 10.65 38.15
CA LYS A 421 19.36 10.31 36.75
C LYS A 421 18.63 9.00 36.58
N THR A 422 18.84 8.00 37.48
CA THR A 422 18.50 6.59 37.23
C THR A 422 17.01 6.39 36.98
N GLU A 423 16.15 6.88 37.85
CA GLU A 423 14.70 6.75 37.69
C GLU A 423 14.19 7.49 36.47
N LEU A 424 14.73 8.69 36.19
CA LEU A 424 14.36 9.47 35.02
C LEU A 424 14.79 8.77 33.69
N ALA A 425 15.98 8.18 33.65
CA ALA A 425 16.45 7.43 32.51
C ALA A 425 15.57 6.19 32.24
N ASN A 426 15.21 5.45 33.30
CA ASN A 426 14.32 4.31 33.21
C ASN A 426 12.93 4.69 32.68
N TRP A 427 12.36 5.79 33.17
CA TRP A 427 11.08 6.30 32.70
C TRP A 427 11.15 6.68 31.20
N ILE A 428 12.20 7.40 30.80
CA ILE A 428 12.39 7.80 29.39
C ILE A 428 12.47 6.57 28.50
N THR A 429 13.25 5.55 28.89
CA THR A 429 13.42 4.30 28.10
C THR A 429 12.09 3.57 27.95
N ALA A 430 11.35 3.38 29.04
CA ALA A 430 10.05 2.72 29.01
C ALA A 430 9.01 3.50 28.18
N TYR A 431 8.97 4.83 28.37
CA TYR A 431 8.04 5.69 27.63
C TYR A 431 8.32 5.74 26.14
N ILE A 432 9.59 5.74 25.74
CA ILE A 432 9.99 5.63 24.33
C ILE A 432 9.55 4.29 23.76
N ALA A 433 9.86 3.17 24.41
CA ALA A 433 9.53 1.83 23.93
C ALA A 433 8.02 1.69 23.67
N THR A 434 7.17 2.00 24.68
CA THR A 434 5.72 1.91 24.56
C THR A 434 5.15 2.86 23.49
N THR A 435 5.74 4.06 23.35
CA THR A 435 5.25 5.05 22.38
C THR A 435 5.70 4.68 20.97
N GLN A 436 6.96 4.21 20.81
CA GLN A 436 7.53 3.84 19.53
C GLN A 436 6.75 2.70 18.89
N GLU A 437 6.35 1.69 19.63
CA GLU A 437 5.54 0.58 19.14
C GLU A 437 4.24 1.06 18.48
N ARG A 438 3.54 2.02 19.13
CA ARG A 438 2.28 2.59 18.59
C ARG A 438 2.44 3.26 17.23
N PHE A 439 3.63 3.81 16.94
CA PHE A 439 3.87 4.56 15.70
C PHE A 439 4.67 3.78 14.65
N SER A 440 5.32 2.67 15.00
CA SER A 440 6.26 1.97 14.12
C SER A 440 5.95 0.49 13.87
N SER A 441 4.95 -0.10 14.56
CA SER A 441 4.55 -1.50 14.34
C SER A 441 3.79 -1.72 13.03
N ASN A 442 3.62 -2.98 12.64
CA ASN A 442 2.80 -3.43 11.51
C ASN A 442 3.24 -2.91 10.14
N LEU A 443 4.54 -2.67 9.92
CA LEU A 443 5.05 -2.44 8.57
C LEU A 443 5.00 -3.73 7.75
N PHE A 444 5.28 -4.85 8.41
CA PHE A 444 5.16 -6.22 7.92
C PHE A 444 4.18 -7.01 8.79
N SER A 445 3.83 -8.22 8.38
CA SER A 445 2.88 -9.07 9.10
C SER A 445 3.46 -9.57 10.44
N ASP A 446 2.68 -9.40 11.51
CA ASP A 446 2.96 -9.99 12.82
C ASP A 446 2.25 -11.35 13.00
N SER A 447 1.57 -11.85 11.95
CA SER A 447 0.85 -13.13 11.98
C SER A 447 1.79 -14.34 11.86
N ASN A 448 1.27 -15.52 12.16
CA ASN A 448 1.98 -16.77 11.93
C ASN A 448 2.15 -17.14 10.43
N LEU A 449 1.61 -16.31 9.52
CA LEU A 449 1.76 -16.45 8.07
C LEU A 449 2.75 -15.42 7.50
N ASN A 450 3.64 -14.87 8.31
CA ASN A 450 4.72 -14.01 7.82
C ASN A 450 5.77 -14.82 7.05
N VAL A 451 6.63 -14.15 6.30
CA VAL A 451 7.65 -14.80 5.46
C VAL A 451 8.69 -15.62 6.25
N PHE A 452 8.90 -15.29 7.54
CA PHE A 452 9.86 -16.00 8.39
C PHE A 452 9.32 -17.31 8.93
N SER A 453 8.01 -17.55 8.83
CA SER A 453 7.37 -18.80 9.26
C SER A 453 7.49 -19.93 8.23
N VAL A 454 7.96 -19.62 7.02
CA VAL A 454 8.05 -20.59 5.93
C VAL A 454 9.33 -21.41 6.05
N GLU A 455 9.16 -22.71 6.25
CA GLU A 455 10.29 -23.64 6.36
C GLU A 455 11.01 -23.85 5.02
N LYS A 456 12.34 -23.94 5.05
CA LYS A 456 13.18 -24.26 3.89
C LYS A 456 12.92 -25.70 3.44
N VAL A 457 12.63 -25.87 2.13
CA VAL A 457 12.56 -27.19 1.49
C VAL A 457 13.51 -27.21 0.30
N LEU A 458 14.44 -28.13 0.28
CA LEU A 458 15.43 -28.23 -0.79
C LEU A 458 14.81 -28.79 -2.10
N PRO A 459 15.26 -28.31 -3.28
CA PRO A 459 14.96 -28.98 -4.54
C PRO A 459 15.56 -30.39 -4.53
N GLN A 460 14.80 -31.36 -4.98
CA GLN A 460 15.19 -32.77 -5.09
C GLN A 460 15.57 -33.11 -6.53
N TYR A 461 16.58 -33.90 -6.69
CA TYR A 461 17.08 -34.33 -7.99
C TYR A 461 17.27 -35.85 -8.02
N GLU A 462 16.89 -36.46 -9.14
CA GLU A 462 17.21 -37.85 -9.45
C GLU A 462 18.55 -37.97 -10.18
N ALA A 463 19.14 -39.17 -10.19
CA ALA A 463 20.41 -39.41 -10.87
C ALA A 463 20.39 -39.11 -12.38
N ASN A 464 19.19 -39.20 -13.00
CA ASN A 464 18.90 -38.93 -14.39
C ASN A 464 18.17 -37.59 -14.63
N SER A 465 18.09 -36.71 -13.61
CA SER A 465 17.51 -35.35 -13.82
C SER A 465 18.22 -34.64 -14.97
N LEU A 466 17.45 -34.14 -15.91
CA LEU A 466 17.94 -33.49 -17.13
C LEU A 466 18.38 -32.05 -16.85
N ASP A 467 19.36 -31.59 -17.60
CA ASP A 467 19.68 -30.17 -17.69
C ASP A 467 18.72 -29.50 -18.69
N VAL A 468 17.88 -28.62 -18.21
CA VAL A 468 16.85 -27.90 -18.99
C VAL A 468 17.09 -26.40 -19.00
N ASP A 469 16.46 -25.69 -19.93
CA ASP A 469 16.47 -24.22 -19.88
C ASP A 469 15.74 -23.74 -18.62
N GLY A 470 16.26 -22.73 -17.96
CA GLY A 470 15.66 -22.19 -16.73
C GLY A 470 14.18 -21.80 -16.88
N ARG A 471 13.78 -21.35 -18.07
CA ARG A 471 12.36 -21.07 -18.38
C ARG A 471 11.44 -22.27 -18.15
N MET A 472 11.93 -23.48 -18.39
CA MET A 472 11.16 -24.71 -18.19
C MET A 472 10.94 -24.99 -16.70
N ILE A 473 11.93 -24.68 -15.85
CA ILE A 473 11.79 -24.81 -14.40
C ILE A 473 10.69 -23.89 -13.87
N VAL A 474 10.70 -22.64 -14.30
CA VAL A 474 9.65 -21.66 -13.92
C VAL A 474 8.28 -22.11 -14.42
N ARG A 475 8.18 -22.53 -15.69
CA ARG A 475 6.93 -23.03 -16.30
C ARG A 475 6.35 -24.21 -15.53
N ASP A 476 7.18 -25.24 -15.29
CA ASP A 476 6.73 -26.49 -14.67
C ASP A 476 6.39 -26.27 -13.19
N ASN A 477 7.08 -25.32 -12.52
CA ASN A 477 6.72 -24.90 -11.17
C ASN A 477 5.39 -24.14 -11.14
N PHE A 478 5.11 -23.25 -12.09
CA PHE A 478 3.81 -22.58 -12.19
C PHE A 478 2.68 -23.56 -12.51
N ASP A 479 2.95 -24.60 -13.31
CA ASP A 479 2.00 -25.69 -13.54
C ASP A 479 1.60 -26.39 -12.23
N ALA A 480 2.58 -26.70 -11.40
CA ALA A 480 2.36 -27.26 -10.07
C ALA A 480 1.60 -26.30 -9.14
N ILE A 481 1.96 -25.02 -9.15
CA ILE A 481 1.28 -23.96 -8.38
C ILE A 481 -0.18 -23.84 -8.76
N PHE A 482 -0.51 -23.71 -10.05
CA PHE A 482 -1.88 -23.54 -10.51
C PHE A 482 -2.74 -24.78 -10.26
N THR A 483 -2.14 -25.95 -10.24
CA THR A 483 -2.81 -27.19 -9.84
C THR A 483 -3.12 -27.21 -8.34
N LYS A 484 -2.18 -26.77 -7.50
CA LYS A 484 -2.28 -26.81 -6.03
C LYS A 484 -3.17 -25.71 -5.46
N TYR A 485 -3.14 -24.51 -6.06
CA TYR A 485 -3.78 -23.29 -5.58
C TYR A 485 -4.75 -22.71 -6.63
N PRO A 486 -6.03 -23.13 -6.65
CA PRO A 486 -7.02 -22.58 -7.58
C PRO A 486 -7.24 -21.07 -7.47
N GLU A 487 -6.99 -20.48 -6.31
CA GLU A 487 -7.05 -19.03 -6.03
C GLU A 487 -5.87 -18.24 -6.60
N THR A 488 -4.82 -18.91 -7.07
CA THR A 488 -3.66 -18.25 -7.70
C THR A 488 -3.95 -17.96 -9.16
N LEU A 489 -3.63 -16.73 -9.56
CA LEU A 489 -3.75 -16.27 -10.95
C LEU A 489 -2.55 -15.37 -11.29
N ILE A 490 -2.20 -15.32 -12.57
CA ILE A 490 -1.13 -14.47 -13.10
C ILE A 490 -1.64 -13.66 -14.28
N PHE A 491 -1.24 -12.40 -14.36
CA PHE A 491 -1.64 -11.52 -15.44
C PHE A 491 -0.58 -10.43 -15.66
N GLY A 492 -0.45 -10.02 -16.89
CA GLY A 492 0.51 -9.03 -17.37
C GLY A 492 0.49 -8.94 -18.88
N GLU A 493 1.38 -8.14 -19.45
CA GLU A 493 1.56 -8.07 -20.89
C GLU A 493 2.19 -9.36 -21.41
N ASP A 494 1.64 -9.94 -22.47
CA ASP A 494 2.12 -11.18 -23.10
C ASP A 494 2.18 -12.43 -22.18
N VAL A 495 1.54 -12.38 -21.02
CA VAL A 495 1.55 -13.47 -20.02
C VAL A 495 0.75 -14.68 -20.47
N GLY A 496 -0.35 -14.44 -21.17
CA GLY A 496 -1.34 -15.45 -21.54
C GLY A 496 -0.97 -16.27 -22.78
N ASN A 497 -1.34 -15.76 -23.94
CA ASN A 497 -1.30 -16.53 -25.18
C ASN A 497 0.10 -17.05 -25.56
N ILE A 498 1.13 -16.22 -25.44
CA ILE A 498 2.51 -16.63 -25.76
C ILE A 498 3.28 -17.18 -24.55
N GLY A 499 2.72 -17.07 -23.36
CA GLY A 499 3.33 -17.58 -22.12
C GLY A 499 4.53 -16.79 -21.63
N ASP A 500 4.43 -15.49 -21.65
CA ASP A 500 5.41 -14.42 -21.43
C ASP A 500 6.51 -14.31 -22.52
N VAL A 501 7.19 -13.18 -22.58
CA VAL A 501 8.24 -12.89 -23.58
C VAL A 501 9.43 -13.87 -23.54
N ASN A 502 9.62 -14.59 -22.43
CA ASN A 502 10.66 -15.61 -22.26
C ASN A 502 10.10 -17.03 -22.21
N GLN A 503 8.80 -17.21 -22.41
CA GLN A 503 8.10 -18.49 -22.43
C GLN A 503 8.15 -19.27 -21.08
N GLY A 504 8.24 -18.55 -19.97
CA GLY A 504 8.17 -19.12 -18.62
C GLY A 504 6.77 -19.56 -18.21
N LEU A 505 5.75 -19.27 -19.03
CA LEU A 505 4.33 -19.64 -18.83
C LEU A 505 3.72 -20.31 -20.08
N GLU A 506 4.57 -20.78 -21.00
CA GLU A 506 4.12 -21.42 -22.26
C GLU A 506 3.10 -22.53 -22.00
N GLY A 507 1.91 -22.44 -22.68
CA GLY A 507 0.82 -23.41 -22.58
C GLY A 507 -0.05 -23.27 -21.32
N MET A 508 0.26 -22.36 -20.38
CA MET A 508 -0.50 -22.24 -19.12
C MET A 508 -1.90 -21.65 -19.34
N GLN A 509 -2.07 -20.68 -20.24
CA GLN A 509 -3.38 -20.13 -20.55
C GLN A 509 -4.32 -21.19 -21.15
N GLU A 510 -3.82 -22.01 -22.08
CA GLU A 510 -4.59 -23.10 -22.68
C GLU A 510 -5.06 -24.10 -21.60
N LYS A 511 -4.20 -24.40 -20.64
CA LYS A 511 -4.50 -25.38 -19.58
C LYS A 511 -5.40 -24.85 -18.47
N TYR A 512 -5.23 -23.59 -18.04
CA TYR A 512 -5.89 -23.03 -16.84
C TYR A 512 -6.93 -21.94 -17.15
N GLY A 513 -7.03 -21.51 -18.41
CA GLY A 513 -7.99 -20.51 -18.89
C GLY A 513 -7.55 -19.07 -18.71
N GLU A 514 -8.16 -18.19 -19.51
CA GLU A 514 -7.84 -16.75 -19.58
C GLU A 514 -8.12 -15.96 -18.27
N LEU A 515 -8.95 -16.49 -17.38
CA LEU A 515 -9.21 -15.84 -16.11
C LEU A 515 -8.09 -16.05 -15.07
N ARG A 516 -7.32 -17.14 -15.23
CA ARG A 516 -6.23 -17.46 -14.33
C ARG A 516 -4.86 -17.12 -14.89
N VAL A 517 -4.70 -17.14 -16.21
CA VAL A 517 -3.46 -16.78 -16.91
C VAL A 517 -3.85 -15.81 -18.01
N ALA A 518 -3.70 -14.51 -17.75
CA ALA A 518 -4.34 -13.45 -18.52
C ALA A 518 -3.37 -12.49 -19.18
N ASP A 519 -3.63 -12.22 -20.47
CA ASP A 519 -3.07 -11.04 -21.13
C ASP A 519 -3.80 -9.77 -20.70
N VAL A 520 -3.08 -8.69 -20.52
CA VAL A 520 -3.63 -7.36 -20.26
C VAL A 520 -2.93 -6.30 -21.11
N GLY A 521 -3.56 -5.14 -21.26
CA GLY A 521 -2.97 -4.02 -21.97
C GLY A 521 -1.79 -3.38 -21.20
N ILE A 522 -1.00 -2.60 -21.89
CA ILE A 522 0.13 -1.83 -21.33
C ILE A 522 -0.39 -0.77 -20.36
N ARG A 523 -0.22 -0.98 -19.07
CA ARG A 523 -0.73 -0.13 -17.98
C ARG A 523 -0.16 -0.55 -16.62
N GLU A 524 1.15 -0.48 -16.45
CA GLU A 524 1.90 -1.09 -15.34
C GLU A 524 1.38 -0.68 -13.96
N ALA A 525 1.05 0.61 -13.77
CA ALA A 525 0.50 1.09 -12.50
C ALA A 525 -0.87 0.44 -12.19
N THR A 526 -1.71 0.28 -13.21
CA THR A 526 -3.02 -0.35 -13.05
C THR A 526 -2.90 -1.87 -12.89
N ILE A 527 -1.92 -2.53 -13.50
CA ILE A 527 -1.62 -3.95 -13.27
C ILE A 527 -1.34 -4.19 -11.78
N ILE A 528 -0.47 -3.38 -11.16
CA ILE A 528 -0.16 -3.53 -9.74
C ILE A 528 -1.40 -3.27 -8.87
N GLY A 529 -2.11 -2.16 -9.08
CA GLY A 529 -3.31 -1.87 -8.30
C GLY A 529 -4.42 -2.92 -8.47
N GLN A 530 -4.59 -3.45 -9.68
CA GLN A 530 -5.50 -4.58 -9.97
C GLN A 530 -5.13 -5.80 -9.10
N GLY A 531 -3.83 -6.11 -8.98
CA GLY A 531 -3.34 -7.15 -8.08
C GLY A 531 -3.68 -6.87 -6.61
N ILE A 532 -3.49 -5.63 -6.14
CA ILE A 532 -3.84 -5.22 -4.76
C ILE A 532 -5.33 -5.48 -4.49
N GLY A 533 -6.21 -5.06 -5.40
CA GLY A 533 -7.65 -5.24 -5.23
C GLY A 533 -8.08 -6.70 -5.16
N MET A 534 -7.51 -7.56 -6.00
CA MET A 534 -7.77 -9.01 -5.96
C MET A 534 -7.25 -9.66 -4.68
N ALA A 535 -6.05 -9.26 -4.22
CA ALA A 535 -5.46 -9.76 -2.98
C ALA A 535 -6.25 -9.37 -1.74
N LEU A 536 -6.80 -8.14 -1.68
CA LEU A 536 -7.70 -7.69 -0.61
C LEU A 536 -8.98 -8.54 -0.49
N ARG A 537 -9.32 -9.25 -1.54
CA ARG A 537 -10.44 -10.19 -1.58
C ARG A 537 -10.00 -11.66 -1.51
N GLY A 538 -8.82 -11.93 -0.96
CA GLY A 538 -8.34 -13.28 -0.63
C GLY A 538 -7.80 -14.09 -1.80
N LEU A 539 -7.80 -13.57 -3.03
CA LEU A 539 -7.11 -14.20 -4.15
C LEU A 539 -5.59 -14.09 -3.99
N ARG A 540 -4.85 -14.93 -4.70
CA ARG A 540 -3.38 -14.96 -4.69
C ARG A 540 -2.84 -14.50 -6.05
N PRO A 541 -2.95 -13.19 -6.37
CA PRO A 541 -2.52 -12.68 -7.66
C PRO A 541 -1.00 -12.59 -7.77
N ILE A 542 -0.52 -12.87 -8.98
CA ILE A 542 0.83 -12.59 -9.44
C ILE A 542 0.71 -11.55 -10.55
N ALA A 543 1.13 -10.32 -10.27
CA ALA A 543 1.10 -9.23 -11.24
C ALA A 543 2.45 -9.12 -11.93
N GLU A 544 2.49 -9.28 -13.25
CA GLU A 544 3.71 -9.22 -14.01
C GLU A 544 3.93 -7.87 -14.68
N ILE A 545 5.12 -7.32 -14.48
CA ILE A 545 5.67 -6.20 -15.23
C ILE A 545 6.83 -6.74 -16.08
N GLN A 546 6.78 -6.55 -17.39
CA GLN A 546 7.69 -7.22 -18.33
C GLN A 546 9.19 -7.04 -18.00
N TYR A 547 9.60 -5.83 -17.66
CA TYR A 547 11.00 -5.50 -17.37
C TYR A 547 11.12 -4.60 -16.15
N LEU A 548 12.23 -4.73 -15.41
CA LEU A 548 12.50 -3.96 -14.20
C LEU A 548 12.48 -2.44 -14.44
N ASP A 549 12.93 -1.98 -15.59
CA ASP A 549 12.88 -0.56 -15.96
C ASP A 549 11.44 -0.02 -16.06
N TYR A 550 10.49 -0.85 -16.49
CA TYR A 550 9.08 -0.46 -16.63
C TYR A 550 8.35 -0.43 -15.29
N LEU A 551 8.90 -1.09 -14.25
CA LEU A 551 8.36 -1.02 -12.91
C LEU A 551 8.28 0.43 -12.38
N LEU A 552 9.08 1.34 -12.93
CA LEU A 552 9.07 2.76 -12.55
C LEU A 552 7.72 3.44 -12.79
N TYR A 553 6.93 3.00 -13.79
CA TYR A 553 5.57 3.49 -13.99
C TYR A 553 4.62 3.07 -12.85
N ALA A 554 4.91 1.96 -12.19
CA ALA A 554 4.09 1.42 -11.11
C ALA A 554 4.61 1.79 -9.71
N ILE A 555 5.79 2.39 -9.59
CA ILE A 555 6.48 2.60 -8.31
C ILE A 555 5.62 3.41 -7.32
N GLN A 556 4.83 4.37 -7.80
CA GLN A 556 3.96 5.16 -6.96
C GLN A 556 2.88 4.30 -6.30
N ILE A 557 2.20 3.45 -7.05
CA ILE A 557 1.16 2.55 -6.51
C ILE A 557 1.76 1.51 -5.58
N MET A 558 2.95 1.01 -5.89
CA MET A 558 3.69 0.11 -4.99
C MET A 558 4.04 0.80 -3.67
N SER A 559 4.56 2.04 -3.73
CA SER A 559 4.98 2.83 -2.57
C SER A 559 3.79 3.28 -1.73
N ASP A 560 2.81 3.94 -2.36
CA ASP A 560 1.76 4.66 -1.63
C ASP A 560 0.62 3.75 -1.18
N ASP A 561 0.29 2.71 -1.95
CA ASP A 561 -0.81 1.81 -1.62
C ASP A 561 -0.31 0.50 -1.00
N LEU A 562 0.44 -0.33 -1.74
CA LEU A 562 0.80 -1.67 -1.31
C LEU A 562 1.74 -1.66 -0.09
N ALA A 563 2.86 -0.93 -0.18
CA ALA A 563 3.90 -0.91 0.86
C ALA A 563 3.38 -0.35 2.20
N THR A 564 2.43 0.57 2.17
CA THR A 564 1.91 1.20 3.39
C THR A 564 0.66 0.53 3.94
N LEU A 565 0.06 -0.43 3.23
CA LEU A 565 -1.27 -0.97 3.56
C LEU A 565 -1.35 -1.50 4.99
N GLN A 566 -0.46 -2.39 5.38
CA GLN A 566 -0.45 -2.96 6.74
C GLN A 566 -0.16 -1.88 7.78
N TYR A 567 0.83 -1.03 7.53
CA TYR A 567 1.20 0.05 8.44
C TYR A 567 0.03 1.01 8.69
N ARG A 568 -0.60 1.56 7.63
CA ARG A 568 -1.66 2.56 7.79
C ARG A 568 -2.96 1.99 8.35
N THR A 569 -3.17 0.67 8.26
CA THR A 569 -4.34 -0.03 8.83
C THR A 569 -4.04 -0.73 10.15
N VAL A 570 -2.84 -0.53 10.72
CA VAL A 570 -2.43 -1.20 11.97
C VAL A 570 -2.60 -2.74 11.87
N GLY A 571 -2.19 -3.32 10.74
CA GLY A 571 -2.29 -4.76 10.46
C GLY A 571 -3.72 -5.27 10.27
N LYS A 572 -4.72 -4.40 10.01
CA LYS A 572 -6.13 -4.82 9.87
C LYS A 572 -6.57 -5.11 8.43
N GLN A 573 -5.70 -4.81 7.46
CA GLN A 573 -5.84 -5.29 6.07
C GLN A 573 -4.49 -5.81 5.57
N LYS A 574 -4.54 -6.80 4.67
CA LYS A 574 -3.38 -7.36 3.98
C LYS A 574 -3.68 -7.59 2.51
N ALA A 575 -2.66 -7.51 1.68
CA ALA A 575 -2.73 -7.78 0.26
C ALA A 575 -1.52 -8.62 -0.18
N PRO A 576 -1.58 -9.94 -0.07
CA PRO A 576 -0.47 -10.85 -0.43
C PRO A 576 -0.31 -10.95 -1.94
N LEU A 577 0.13 -9.86 -2.55
CA LEU A 577 0.43 -9.71 -3.97
C LEU A 577 1.87 -10.09 -4.25
N ILE A 578 2.09 -10.97 -5.21
CA ILE A 578 3.41 -11.23 -5.77
C ILE A 578 3.57 -10.38 -7.03
N ILE A 579 4.59 -9.55 -7.07
CA ILE A 579 4.98 -8.78 -8.24
C ILE A 579 6.14 -9.50 -8.91
N ARG A 580 5.95 -9.90 -10.15
CA ARG A 580 6.96 -10.59 -10.96
C ARG A 580 7.53 -9.61 -11.97
N THR A 581 8.86 -9.54 -12.07
CA THR A 581 9.54 -8.80 -13.13
C THR A 581 10.87 -9.44 -13.47
N ARG A 582 11.49 -8.99 -14.55
CA ARG A 582 12.80 -9.46 -15.00
C ARG A 582 13.77 -8.31 -15.01
N GLY A 583 14.96 -8.57 -14.50
CA GLY A 583 16.00 -7.56 -14.45
C GLY A 583 17.38 -8.18 -14.44
N HIS A 584 18.35 -7.31 -14.35
CA HIS A 584 19.76 -7.64 -14.35
C HIS A 584 20.22 -8.30 -15.66
N ARG A 585 21.10 -7.62 -16.35
CA ARG A 585 21.77 -8.08 -17.57
C ARG A 585 20.88 -8.31 -18.79
N LEU A 586 20.39 -7.21 -19.35
CA LEU A 586 19.99 -7.07 -20.75
C LEU A 586 20.77 -5.88 -21.34
N GLU A 587 20.81 -5.73 -22.63
CA GLU A 587 21.56 -4.68 -23.30
C GLU A 587 20.72 -3.43 -23.58
N GLY A 588 21.33 -2.25 -23.41
CA GLY A 588 20.78 -0.96 -23.79
C GLY A 588 20.02 -0.20 -22.70
N ILE A 589 19.76 1.08 -22.94
CA ILE A 589 19.30 2.07 -21.96
C ILE A 589 17.95 1.72 -21.31
N TRP A 590 17.03 1.13 -22.10
CA TRP A 590 15.63 0.98 -21.68
C TRP A 590 15.29 -0.35 -21.01
N HIS A 591 16.23 -1.31 -21.03
CA HIS A 591 15.99 -2.69 -20.56
C HIS A 591 17.11 -3.22 -19.66
N SER A 592 18.11 -2.43 -19.33
CA SER A 592 19.30 -2.89 -18.63
C SER A 592 19.58 -2.15 -17.34
N GLY A 593 18.65 -1.30 -16.90
CA GLY A 593 18.77 -0.61 -15.64
C GLY A 593 18.62 -1.58 -14.46
N SER A 594 19.31 -1.25 -13.39
CA SER A 594 19.14 -1.90 -12.09
C SER A 594 18.86 -0.83 -11.03
N PRO A 595 17.67 -0.18 -11.04
CA PRO A 595 17.37 0.92 -10.14
C PRO A 595 17.02 0.43 -8.70
N MET A 596 17.80 -0.51 -8.21
CA MET A 596 17.52 -1.22 -6.95
C MET A 596 17.55 -0.30 -5.75
N GLY A 597 18.48 0.65 -5.69
CA GLY A 597 18.56 1.62 -4.60
C GLY A 597 17.32 2.49 -4.50
N MET A 598 16.71 2.88 -5.62
CA MET A 598 15.43 3.58 -5.63
C MET A 598 14.29 2.67 -5.18
N ILE A 599 14.22 1.44 -5.71
CA ILE A 599 13.15 0.48 -5.41
C ILE A 599 13.13 0.18 -3.91
N ILE A 600 14.23 -0.31 -3.33
CA ILE A 600 14.28 -0.70 -1.92
C ILE A 600 14.00 0.47 -0.95
N ASN A 601 14.25 1.70 -1.35
CA ASN A 601 13.93 2.87 -0.52
C ASN A 601 12.48 3.34 -0.69
N ALA A 602 11.87 3.14 -1.87
CA ALA A 602 10.50 3.56 -2.13
C ALA A 602 9.44 2.58 -1.57
N ILE A 603 9.74 1.28 -1.49
CA ILE A 603 8.73 0.24 -1.23
C ILE A 603 8.91 -0.49 0.12
N ARG A 604 9.32 0.23 1.18
CA ARG A 604 9.38 -0.33 2.54
C ARG A 604 8.01 -0.83 2.98
N GLY A 605 7.90 -2.14 3.23
CA GLY A 605 6.64 -2.87 3.47
C GLY A 605 6.35 -3.91 2.39
N ILE A 606 7.21 -4.01 1.35
CA ILE A 606 7.19 -5.07 0.35
C ILE A 606 8.54 -5.79 0.42
N HIS A 607 8.53 -7.11 0.41
CA HIS A 607 9.77 -7.91 0.34
C HIS A 607 10.38 -7.79 -1.06
N VAL A 608 11.72 -7.74 -1.15
CA VAL A 608 12.46 -7.64 -2.42
C VAL A 608 13.40 -8.80 -2.56
N LEU A 609 13.10 -9.71 -3.48
CA LEU A 609 13.76 -10.98 -3.69
C LEU A 609 14.45 -11.00 -5.05
N VAL A 610 15.74 -11.34 -5.07
CA VAL A 610 16.60 -11.28 -6.25
C VAL A 610 17.29 -12.62 -6.49
N PRO A 611 16.57 -13.61 -7.03
CA PRO A 611 17.12 -14.94 -7.28
C PRO A 611 18.27 -14.89 -8.31
N ARG A 612 19.32 -15.69 -8.10
CA ARG A 612 20.43 -15.81 -9.06
C ARG A 612 20.16 -16.76 -10.21
N ASN A 613 19.14 -17.61 -10.09
CA ASN A 613 18.74 -18.59 -11.09
C ASN A 613 17.25 -18.93 -11.00
N MET A 614 16.72 -19.72 -11.92
CA MET A 614 15.29 -19.99 -12.02
C MET A 614 14.80 -21.02 -10.99
N THR A 615 15.64 -21.93 -10.54
CA THR A 615 15.31 -22.83 -9.44
C THR A 615 15.09 -22.04 -8.14
N GLN A 616 15.94 -21.06 -7.87
CA GLN A 616 15.77 -20.19 -6.70
C GLN A 616 14.52 -19.32 -6.82
N ALA A 617 14.23 -18.78 -8.02
CA ALA A 617 13.01 -18.02 -8.29
C ALA A 617 11.74 -18.85 -8.04
N ALA A 618 11.71 -20.10 -8.56
CA ALA A 618 10.62 -21.04 -8.35
C ALA A 618 10.40 -21.31 -6.86
N GLY A 619 11.48 -21.49 -6.10
CA GLY A 619 11.43 -21.68 -4.65
C GLY A 619 10.87 -20.45 -3.90
N PHE A 620 11.14 -19.23 -4.36
CA PHE A 620 10.52 -18.03 -3.80
C PHE A 620 9.02 -17.97 -4.05
N TYR A 621 8.54 -18.29 -5.26
CA TYR A 621 7.09 -18.34 -5.52
C TYR A 621 6.37 -19.35 -4.62
N ASN A 622 6.97 -20.52 -4.42
CA ASN A 622 6.41 -21.53 -3.53
C ASN A 622 6.37 -21.06 -2.07
N ALA A 623 7.42 -20.38 -1.60
CA ALA A 623 7.46 -19.80 -0.26
C ALA A 623 6.43 -18.68 -0.07
N LEU A 624 6.34 -17.76 -1.03
CA LEU A 624 5.42 -16.63 -0.98
C LEU A 624 3.96 -17.04 -0.98
N LEU A 625 3.59 -18.15 -1.60
CA LEU A 625 2.22 -18.65 -1.60
C LEU A 625 1.80 -19.27 -0.24
N GLU A 626 2.73 -19.53 0.65
CA GLU A 626 2.46 -20.01 2.01
C GLU A 626 2.44 -18.87 3.05
N CYS A 627 2.80 -17.64 2.68
CA CYS A 627 2.73 -16.47 3.55
C CYS A 627 1.72 -15.43 3.05
N ASP A 628 1.45 -14.40 3.84
CA ASP A 628 0.41 -13.40 3.58
C ASP A 628 0.95 -11.97 3.35
N GLU A 629 2.20 -11.87 2.92
CA GLU A 629 2.90 -10.60 2.69
C GLU A 629 3.18 -10.34 1.22
N PRO A 630 3.20 -9.07 0.79
CA PRO A 630 3.53 -8.73 -0.59
C PRO A 630 5.02 -8.85 -0.86
N ALA A 631 5.37 -9.26 -2.08
CA ALA A 631 6.76 -9.35 -2.49
C ALA A 631 6.97 -8.97 -3.96
N LEU A 632 8.15 -8.42 -4.25
CA LEU A 632 8.71 -8.22 -5.58
C LEU A 632 9.77 -9.28 -5.84
N VAL A 633 9.58 -10.09 -6.87
CA VAL A 633 10.54 -11.08 -7.34
C VAL A 633 11.15 -10.59 -8.64
N ILE A 634 12.47 -10.37 -8.65
CA ILE A 634 13.22 -9.88 -9.81
C ILE A 634 14.03 -11.03 -10.38
N GLU A 635 13.47 -11.71 -11.38
CA GLU A 635 14.09 -12.84 -12.04
C GLU A 635 15.30 -12.42 -12.88
N CYS A 636 16.34 -13.26 -12.92
CA CYS A 636 17.51 -13.05 -13.79
C CYS A 636 17.12 -13.19 -15.25
N LEU A 637 17.12 -12.12 -16.02
CA LEU A 637 16.71 -12.13 -17.40
C LEU A 637 17.46 -13.15 -18.27
N ASN A 638 18.79 -13.20 -18.14
CA ASN A 638 19.59 -14.20 -18.85
C ASN A 638 19.43 -15.63 -18.33
N GLY A 639 18.87 -15.82 -17.14
CA GLY A 639 18.63 -17.12 -16.51
C GLY A 639 17.69 -18.01 -17.28
N TYR A 640 16.74 -17.45 -18.02
CA TYR A 640 15.73 -18.25 -18.75
C TYR A 640 16.32 -19.23 -19.77
N ARG A 641 17.47 -18.92 -20.33
CA ARG A 641 18.14 -19.73 -21.35
C ARG A 641 19.37 -20.49 -20.84
N LEU A 642 19.74 -20.27 -19.58
CA LEU A 642 20.81 -21.03 -18.95
C LEU A 642 20.30 -22.40 -18.54
N LYS A 643 21.20 -23.38 -18.59
CA LYS A 643 20.88 -24.75 -18.20
C LYS A 643 20.97 -24.92 -16.69
N GLU A 644 19.92 -25.45 -16.14
CA GLU A 644 19.80 -25.85 -14.74
C GLU A 644 19.27 -27.28 -14.66
N LYS A 645 19.65 -28.00 -13.60
CA LYS A 645 19.12 -29.34 -13.35
C LYS A 645 17.64 -29.25 -12.98
N ALA A 646 16.79 -30.02 -13.66
CA ALA A 646 15.35 -30.03 -13.39
C ALA A 646 15.06 -30.70 -12.03
N PRO A 647 14.44 -29.97 -11.06
CA PRO A 647 13.97 -30.58 -9.81
C PRO A 647 12.81 -31.55 -10.07
N THR A 648 12.58 -32.48 -9.13
CA THR A 648 11.47 -33.43 -9.21
C THR A 648 10.28 -33.06 -8.32
N ASN A 649 10.47 -32.12 -7.36
CA ASN A 649 9.45 -31.69 -6.40
C ASN A 649 8.94 -30.26 -6.67
N TYR A 650 8.51 -30.02 -7.92
CA TYR A 650 7.90 -28.74 -8.31
C TYR A 650 6.70 -28.39 -7.42
N GLY A 651 6.56 -27.09 -7.07
CA GLY A 651 5.50 -26.60 -6.19
C GLY A 651 5.73 -26.89 -4.70
N GLU A 652 6.83 -27.55 -4.32
CA GLU A 652 7.12 -27.95 -2.93
C GLU A 652 8.41 -27.35 -2.37
N PHE A 653 9.50 -27.30 -3.17
CA PHE A 653 10.77 -26.73 -2.68
C PHE A 653 10.64 -25.22 -2.47
N LYS A 654 11.32 -24.70 -1.44
CA LYS A 654 11.18 -23.31 -0.99
C LYS A 654 12.52 -22.70 -0.69
N THR A 655 12.76 -21.52 -1.25
CA THR A 655 13.91 -20.68 -0.94
C THR A 655 13.58 -19.84 0.29
N PRO A 656 14.40 -19.87 1.35
CA PRO A 656 14.15 -19.08 2.55
C PRO A 656 14.30 -17.59 2.26
N ILE A 657 13.39 -16.77 2.81
CA ILE A 657 13.38 -15.31 2.62
C ILE A 657 14.16 -14.63 3.74
N GLY A 658 15.03 -13.70 3.39
CA GLY A 658 15.89 -12.99 4.35
C GLY A 658 17.14 -13.75 4.79
N VAL A 659 17.40 -14.90 4.23
CA VAL A 659 18.57 -15.72 4.53
C VAL A 659 19.54 -15.67 3.36
N VAL A 660 20.81 -15.45 3.63
CA VAL A 660 21.86 -15.49 2.60
C VAL A 660 22.33 -16.92 2.34
N GLU A 661 22.97 -17.14 1.18
CA GLU A 661 23.59 -18.42 0.85
C GLU A 661 25.09 -18.25 0.61
N THR A 662 25.91 -19.03 1.32
CA THR A 662 27.36 -19.11 1.04
C THR A 662 27.58 -20.07 -0.12
N LEU A 663 27.91 -19.51 -1.30
CA LEU A 663 28.15 -20.30 -2.52
C LEU A 663 29.52 -20.96 -2.52
N LYS A 664 30.50 -20.29 -1.93
CA LYS A 664 31.85 -20.75 -1.79
C LYS A 664 32.43 -20.27 -0.47
N GLU A 665 32.94 -21.20 0.32
CA GLU A 665 33.76 -20.89 1.51
C GLU A 665 35.10 -20.31 1.09
N GLY A 666 35.64 -19.37 1.88
CA GLY A 666 36.93 -18.74 1.67
C GLY A 666 37.51 -18.14 2.95
N LYS A 667 38.72 -17.60 2.88
CA LYS A 667 39.41 -17.07 4.06
C LYS A 667 40.07 -15.71 3.88
N ASP A 668 40.21 -15.24 2.64
CA ASP A 668 41.00 -14.01 2.36
C ASP A 668 40.14 -12.76 2.23
N ILE A 669 38.95 -12.88 1.63
CA ILE A 669 37.99 -11.76 1.39
C ILE A 669 36.57 -12.28 1.26
N THR A 670 35.58 -11.55 1.76
CA THR A 670 34.15 -11.79 1.57
C THR A 670 33.67 -10.96 0.39
N LEU A 671 33.09 -11.63 -0.62
CA LEU A 671 32.43 -11.05 -1.79
C LEU A 671 30.92 -11.17 -1.61
N VAL A 672 30.21 -10.06 -1.58
CA VAL A 672 28.75 -10.01 -1.40
C VAL A 672 28.10 -9.49 -2.66
N SER A 673 27.13 -10.22 -3.20
CA SER A 673 26.40 -9.82 -4.39
C SER A 673 25.02 -10.50 -4.42
N TYR A 674 24.25 -10.27 -5.50
CA TYR A 674 22.93 -10.82 -5.72
C TYR A 674 22.61 -10.98 -7.20
N GLY A 675 21.60 -11.78 -7.52
CA GLY A 675 21.06 -11.94 -8.88
C GLY A 675 22.11 -12.46 -9.88
N SER A 676 22.01 -12.00 -11.14
CA SER A 676 22.89 -12.46 -12.22
C SER A 676 24.35 -12.05 -12.06
N THR A 677 24.66 -11.07 -11.24
CA THR A 677 26.04 -10.59 -11.00
C THR A 677 26.88 -11.68 -10.33
N LEU A 678 26.26 -12.58 -9.57
CA LEU A 678 26.97 -13.67 -8.90
C LEU A 678 27.74 -14.58 -9.84
N ARG A 679 27.29 -14.78 -11.09
CA ARG A 679 28.05 -15.60 -12.06
C ARG A 679 29.40 -14.98 -12.41
N LEU A 680 29.46 -13.65 -12.48
CA LEU A 680 30.73 -12.93 -12.71
C LEU A 680 31.62 -13.00 -11.47
N VAL A 681 31.03 -12.95 -10.27
CA VAL A 681 31.75 -13.10 -9.01
C VAL A 681 32.35 -14.51 -8.90
N GLU A 682 31.61 -15.56 -9.25
CA GLU A 682 32.12 -16.94 -9.28
C GLU A 682 33.24 -17.14 -10.30
N GLN A 683 33.11 -16.55 -11.51
CA GLN A 683 34.17 -16.57 -12.52
C GLN A 683 35.43 -15.89 -12.01
N ALA A 684 35.33 -14.67 -11.51
CA ALA A 684 36.46 -13.91 -10.97
C ALA A 684 37.13 -14.64 -9.79
N ALA A 685 36.33 -15.22 -8.88
CA ALA A 685 36.84 -15.98 -7.74
C ALA A 685 37.59 -17.25 -8.18
N THR A 686 37.15 -17.89 -9.26
CA THR A 686 37.84 -19.05 -9.84
C THR A 686 39.23 -18.67 -10.38
N GLU A 687 39.33 -17.54 -11.05
CA GLU A 687 40.58 -16.99 -11.57
C GLU A 687 41.52 -16.53 -10.43
N LEU A 688 40.95 -15.83 -9.42
CA LEU A 688 41.68 -15.40 -8.21
C LEU A 688 42.30 -16.58 -7.43
N GLN A 689 41.64 -17.73 -7.39
CA GLN A 689 42.13 -18.89 -6.74
C GLN A 689 43.43 -19.44 -7.38
N GLN A 690 43.61 -19.26 -8.68
CA GLN A 690 44.83 -19.66 -9.41
C GLN A 690 46.05 -18.85 -8.98
N VAL A 691 45.85 -17.63 -8.46
CA VAL A 691 46.93 -16.81 -7.91
C VAL A 691 46.98 -16.85 -6.38
N GLY A 692 46.27 -17.77 -5.75
CA GLY A 692 46.29 -18.03 -4.33
C GLY A 692 45.52 -17.04 -3.47
N ILE A 693 44.43 -16.46 -3.99
CA ILE A 693 43.42 -15.64 -3.27
C ILE A 693 42.16 -16.50 -3.11
N ASP A 694 41.76 -16.75 -1.88
CA ASP A 694 40.63 -17.61 -1.52
C ASP A 694 39.43 -16.80 -1.08
N CYS A 695 38.53 -16.51 -2.05
CA CYS A 695 37.35 -15.70 -1.85
C CYS A 695 36.20 -16.50 -1.22
N GLU A 696 35.54 -15.93 -0.24
CA GLU A 696 34.21 -16.36 0.21
C GLU A 696 33.13 -15.62 -0.56
N ILE A 697 32.15 -16.36 -1.10
CA ILE A 697 31.09 -15.77 -1.94
C ILE A 697 29.75 -15.92 -1.24
N ILE A 698 29.08 -14.79 -1.02
CA ILE A 698 27.76 -14.73 -0.40
C ILE A 698 26.73 -14.18 -1.38
N ASP A 699 25.67 -14.96 -1.61
CA ASP A 699 24.46 -14.59 -2.32
C ASP A 699 23.44 -14.02 -1.32
N LEU A 700 23.06 -12.75 -1.49
CA LEU A 700 22.06 -12.10 -0.65
C LEU A 700 20.67 -12.70 -0.78
N GLN A 701 20.30 -13.20 -1.93
CA GLN A 701 18.98 -13.76 -2.26
C GLN A 701 17.82 -12.77 -2.07
N SER A 702 17.86 -11.95 -1.02
CA SER A 702 16.86 -10.88 -0.74
C SER A 702 17.53 -9.61 -0.24
N LEU A 703 16.96 -8.47 -0.63
CA LEU A 703 17.40 -7.15 -0.15
C LEU A 703 16.49 -6.64 0.96
N LEU A 704 15.21 -7.02 0.93
CA LEU A 704 14.21 -6.78 1.97
C LEU A 704 13.44 -8.10 2.20
N PRO A 705 13.59 -8.75 3.35
CA PRO A 705 14.49 -8.47 4.49
C PRO A 705 15.95 -8.79 4.16
N PHE A 706 16.87 -8.21 4.95
CA PHE A 706 18.30 -8.33 4.75
C PHE A 706 18.93 -9.25 5.82
N ASP A 707 19.59 -10.32 5.41
CA ASP A 707 20.46 -11.20 6.24
C ASP A 707 20.04 -11.30 7.72
N ILE A 708 18.87 -11.87 7.97
CA ILE A 708 18.28 -11.97 9.32
C ILE A 708 19.12 -12.76 10.33
N ASN A 709 20.00 -13.65 9.83
CA ASN A 709 20.89 -14.48 10.63
C ASN A 709 22.24 -13.82 10.90
N GLN A 710 22.51 -12.66 10.29
CA GLN A 710 23.81 -11.99 10.34
C GLN A 710 24.98 -12.90 9.88
N ASP A 711 24.76 -13.68 8.81
CA ASP A 711 25.76 -14.61 8.32
C ASP A 711 26.91 -13.89 7.58
N ILE A 712 26.65 -12.69 7.03
CA ILE A 712 27.67 -11.86 6.38
C ILE A 712 28.71 -11.38 7.38
N VAL A 713 28.31 -10.92 8.56
CA VAL A 713 29.28 -10.48 9.58
C VAL A 713 30.13 -11.64 10.10
N LYS A 714 29.56 -12.86 10.16
CA LYS A 714 30.33 -14.07 10.52
C LYS A 714 31.40 -14.39 9.48
N SER A 715 31.09 -14.21 8.20
CA SER A 715 32.06 -14.33 7.11
C SER A 715 33.16 -13.28 7.21
N ILE A 716 32.79 -12.00 7.42
CA ILE A 716 33.76 -10.92 7.58
C ILE A 716 34.66 -11.12 8.80
N ALA A 717 34.14 -11.62 9.89
CA ALA A 717 34.95 -11.96 11.08
C ALA A 717 36.04 -13.01 10.79
N LYS A 718 35.83 -13.86 9.77
CA LYS A 718 36.80 -14.85 9.29
C LYS A 718 37.79 -14.27 8.29
N THR A 719 37.29 -13.45 7.34
CA THR A 719 38.08 -12.97 6.18
C THR A 719 38.72 -11.61 6.39
N ASN A 720 38.16 -10.78 7.28
CA ASN A 720 38.55 -9.41 7.64
C ASN A 720 38.48 -8.39 6.48
N ARG A 721 37.88 -8.73 5.33
CA ARG A 721 37.78 -7.89 4.13
C ARG A 721 36.43 -8.05 3.47
N LEU A 722 35.92 -6.94 2.92
CA LEU A 722 34.61 -6.89 2.28
C LEU A 722 34.66 -6.16 0.95
N LEU A 723 34.15 -6.79 -0.10
CA LEU A 723 33.78 -6.17 -1.37
C LEU A 723 32.31 -6.46 -1.67
N VAL A 724 31.51 -5.41 -1.87
CA VAL A 724 30.12 -5.50 -2.36
C VAL A 724 30.12 -5.23 -3.86
N ILE A 725 29.61 -6.16 -4.65
CA ILE A 725 29.51 -6.08 -6.11
C ILE A 725 28.05 -5.88 -6.50
N ASP A 726 27.75 -4.84 -7.30
CA ASP A 726 26.42 -4.40 -7.60
C ASP A 726 26.28 -3.87 -9.04
N GLU A 727 25.20 -4.21 -9.72
CA GLU A 727 24.90 -3.64 -11.05
C GLU A 727 24.20 -2.28 -10.99
N ASP A 728 23.78 -1.81 -9.82
CA ASP A 728 23.18 -0.50 -9.65
C ASP A 728 24.27 0.61 -9.74
N LEU A 729 23.80 1.84 -9.87
CA LEU A 729 24.65 3.02 -9.91
C LEU A 729 25.41 3.22 -8.57
N PRO A 730 26.51 3.95 -8.55
CA PRO A 730 27.17 4.32 -7.30
C PRO A 730 26.20 5.02 -6.35
N GLY A 731 26.10 4.52 -5.11
CA GLY A 731 25.13 5.01 -4.12
C GLY A 731 23.74 4.36 -4.23
N GLY A 732 23.56 3.37 -5.09
CA GLY A 732 22.34 2.57 -5.20
C GLY A 732 22.22 1.49 -4.13
N ALA A 733 21.91 0.24 -4.51
CA ALA A 733 21.74 -0.86 -3.57
C ALA A 733 23.00 -1.15 -2.75
N SER A 734 24.18 -0.97 -3.32
CA SER A 734 25.46 -1.16 -2.61
C SER A 734 25.62 -0.24 -1.38
N ALA A 735 25.07 0.98 -1.42
CA ALA A 735 25.07 1.87 -0.25
C ALA A 735 24.18 1.32 0.89
N TYR A 736 23.00 0.82 0.55
CA TYR A 736 22.11 0.15 1.49
C TYR A 736 22.77 -1.11 2.10
N ILE A 737 23.34 -1.97 1.24
CA ILE A 737 24.01 -3.20 1.65
C ILE A 737 25.16 -2.90 2.62
N LEU A 738 26.01 -1.92 2.29
CA LEU A 738 27.11 -1.50 3.17
C LEU A 738 26.59 -0.98 4.51
N GLN A 739 25.56 -0.14 4.52
CA GLN A 739 24.98 0.36 5.77
C GLN A 739 24.46 -0.78 6.64
N GLN A 740 23.76 -1.76 6.05
CA GLN A 740 23.28 -2.93 6.80
C GLN A 740 24.44 -3.72 7.41
N ILE A 741 25.48 -3.98 6.65
CA ILE A 741 26.64 -4.76 7.09
C ILE A 741 27.46 -4.00 8.14
N ILE A 742 27.84 -2.76 7.82
CA ILE A 742 28.80 -1.99 8.63
C ILE A 742 28.19 -1.41 9.89
N GLU A 743 26.96 -0.84 9.78
CA GLU A 743 26.33 -0.12 10.90
C GLU A 743 25.32 -0.98 11.66
N GLN A 744 24.49 -1.77 10.96
CA GLN A 744 23.44 -2.54 11.63
C GLN A 744 23.93 -3.89 12.19
N GLN A 745 24.91 -4.51 11.51
CA GLN A 745 25.53 -5.77 11.95
C GLN A 745 26.89 -5.57 12.63
N ASP A 746 27.33 -4.32 12.85
CA ASP A 746 28.61 -3.98 13.50
C ASP A 746 29.87 -4.60 12.86
N ALA A 747 29.82 -4.91 11.55
CA ALA A 747 30.93 -5.59 10.88
C ALA A 747 32.23 -4.76 10.81
N TYR A 748 32.14 -3.45 11.04
CA TYR A 748 33.30 -2.56 11.10
C TYR A 748 34.41 -3.07 12.06
N MET A 749 34.01 -3.66 13.19
CA MET A 749 34.93 -4.16 14.23
C MET A 749 35.80 -5.34 13.77
N HIS A 750 35.46 -5.99 12.66
CA HIS A 750 36.15 -7.15 12.10
C HIS A 750 37.03 -6.84 10.89
N LEU A 751 37.02 -5.59 10.39
CA LEU A 751 37.73 -5.21 9.17
C LEU A 751 39.17 -4.79 9.43
N ASP A 752 40.08 -5.37 8.65
CA ASP A 752 41.50 -4.99 8.58
C ASP A 752 41.80 -3.96 7.48
N SER A 753 40.90 -3.84 6.50
CA SER A 753 41.04 -2.93 5.39
C SER A 753 39.73 -2.19 5.12
N LYS A 754 39.78 -1.12 4.32
CA LYS A 754 38.62 -0.34 3.92
C LYS A 754 37.62 -1.23 3.17
N PRO A 755 36.37 -1.34 3.61
CA PRO A 755 35.33 -2.01 2.82
C PRO A 755 35.10 -1.23 1.52
N GLN A 756 34.91 -1.94 0.42
CA GLN A 756 34.77 -1.35 -0.90
C GLN A 756 33.51 -1.80 -1.62
N THR A 757 33.10 -1.01 -2.61
CA THR A 757 32.05 -1.34 -3.57
C THR A 757 32.61 -1.36 -4.97
N LEU A 758 32.06 -2.25 -5.80
CA LEU A 758 32.25 -2.25 -7.25
C LEU A 758 30.85 -2.17 -7.88
N THR A 759 30.57 -1.06 -8.58
CA THR A 759 29.24 -0.75 -9.09
C THR A 759 29.27 -0.49 -10.58
N ALA A 760 28.10 -0.38 -11.22
CA ALA A 760 27.99 0.18 -12.56
C ALA A 760 28.51 1.62 -12.59
N LYS A 761 28.72 2.17 -13.79
CA LYS A 761 29.06 3.58 -13.99
C LYS A 761 27.84 4.46 -13.71
N ALA A 762 28.06 5.75 -13.43
CA ALA A 762 27.01 6.71 -13.06
C ALA A 762 26.11 7.13 -14.25
N HIS A 763 25.79 6.21 -15.13
CA HIS A 763 24.90 6.37 -16.27
C HIS A 763 24.24 5.04 -16.62
N ARG A 764 23.12 5.05 -17.33
CA ARG A 764 22.51 3.82 -17.85
C ARG A 764 23.45 3.16 -18.86
N PRO A 765 23.48 1.81 -18.89
CA PRO A 765 24.37 1.08 -19.81
C PRO A 765 24.15 1.46 -21.25
N ALA A 766 25.24 1.58 -22.00
CA ALA A 766 25.18 1.76 -23.44
C ALA A 766 24.71 0.48 -24.14
N TYR A 767 24.23 0.61 -25.39
CA TYR A 767 23.75 -0.52 -26.16
C TYR A 767 24.89 -1.41 -26.66
N GLY A 768 24.61 -2.69 -26.76
CA GLY A 768 25.51 -3.71 -27.26
C GLY A 768 26.47 -4.27 -26.22
N THR A 769 27.13 -5.38 -26.55
CA THR A 769 27.99 -6.14 -25.64
C THR A 769 29.13 -5.29 -25.05
N ASP A 770 29.80 -4.47 -25.87
CA ASP A 770 30.83 -3.55 -25.39
C ASP A 770 30.23 -2.46 -24.49
N GLY A 771 29.03 -1.96 -24.85
CA GLY A 771 28.32 -0.99 -24.04
C GLY A 771 27.99 -1.51 -22.64
N ASP A 772 27.53 -2.72 -22.55
CA ASP A 772 27.27 -3.41 -21.28
C ASP A 772 28.57 -3.65 -20.49
N TYR A 773 29.61 -4.18 -21.15
CA TYR A 773 30.90 -4.49 -20.55
C TYR A 773 31.57 -3.26 -19.92
N PHE A 774 31.60 -2.11 -20.63
CA PHE A 774 32.18 -0.89 -20.11
C PHE A 774 31.30 -0.09 -19.14
N SER A 775 30.02 -0.45 -19.03
CA SER A 775 29.07 0.25 -18.16
C SER A 775 28.81 -0.47 -16.83
N LYS A 776 28.91 -1.79 -16.80
CA LYS A 776 28.62 -2.62 -15.63
C LYS A 776 29.88 -3.37 -15.17
N PRO A 777 29.93 -3.86 -13.92
CA PRO A 777 31.03 -4.71 -13.46
C PRO A 777 31.22 -5.96 -14.35
N SER A 778 32.42 -6.20 -14.80
CA SER A 778 32.86 -7.42 -15.50
C SER A 778 33.57 -8.36 -14.52
N ALA A 779 33.86 -9.59 -14.96
CA ALA A 779 34.67 -10.52 -14.18
C ALA A 779 36.11 -10.00 -13.97
N GLU A 780 36.65 -9.31 -14.99
CA GLU A 780 37.97 -8.68 -14.95
C GLU A 780 37.97 -7.52 -13.93
N ASP A 781 36.96 -6.66 -13.93
CA ASP A 781 36.84 -5.57 -12.93
C ASP A 781 36.82 -6.13 -11.50
N ILE A 782 36.08 -7.23 -11.29
CA ILE A 782 35.99 -7.89 -9.98
C ILE A 782 37.36 -8.46 -9.60
N TYR A 783 38.01 -9.16 -10.54
CA TYR A 783 39.32 -9.72 -10.32
C TYR A 783 40.34 -8.64 -9.94
N GLU A 784 40.47 -7.59 -10.75
CA GLU A 784 41.43 -6.50 -10.53
C GLU A 784 41.18 -5.78 -9.21
N LYS A 785 39.89 -5.58 -8.86
CA LYS A 785 39.49 -4.93 -7.61
C LYS A 785 39.90 -5.75 -6.38
N VAL A 786 39.62 -7.06 -6.39
CA VAL A 786 40.02 -7.98 -5.32
C VAL A 786 41.54 -8.09 -5.24
N TYR A 787 42.19 -8.23 -6.39
CA TYR A 787 43.65 -8.32 -6.44
C TYR A 787 44.32 -7.07 -5.85
N SER A 788 43.83 -5.88 -6.18
CA SER A 788 44.29 -4.60 -5.62
C SER A 788 44.11 -4.53 -4.11
N MET A 789 42.97 -5.06 -3.55
CA MET A 789 42.79 -5.14 -2.11
C MET A 789 43.78 -6.12 -1.46
N MET A 790 44.12 -7.22 -2.12
CA MET A 790 45.12 -8.19 -1.62
C MET A 790 46.55 -7.68 -1.80
N HIS A 791 46.83 -6.82 -2.79
CA HIS A 791 48.09 -6.12 -2.90
C HIS A 791 48.38 -5.29 -1.64
N GLU A 792 47.38 -4.53 -1.13
CA GLU A 792 47.53 -3.78 0.12
C GLU A 792 47.93 -4.67 1.29
N VAL A 793 47.41 -5.91 1.35
CA VAL A 793 47.74 -6.89 2.42
C VAL A 793 49.15 -7.43 2.32
N ASN A 794 49.58 -7.81 1.12
CA ASN A 794 50.87 -8.38 0.88
C ASN A 794 51.45 -8.03 -0.51
N PRO A 795 52.05 -6.82 -0.64
CA PRO A 795 52.59 -6.37 -1.92
C PRO A 795 53.66 -7.29 -2.54
N SER A 796 54.37 -8.05 -1.73
CA SER A 796 55.38 -8.99 -2.21
C SER A 796 54.80 -10.23 -2.85
N LYS A 797 53.66 -10.72 -2.32
CA LYS A 797 52.93 -11.86 -2.88
C LYS A 797 52.03 -11.46 -4.05
N PHE A 798 51.46 -10.31 -3.96
CA PHE A 798 50.52 -9.78 -4.95
C PHE A 798 51.08 -8.43 -5.50
N PRO A 799 52.07 -8.45 -6.41
CA PRO A 799 52.62 -7.22 -6.99
C PRO A 799 51.55 -6.45 -7.79
N ASN A 800 51.75 -5.14 -7.97
CA ASN A 800 50.80 -4.35 -8.75
C ASN A 800 50.59 -4.93 -10.14
N LEU A 801 49.35 -4.91 -10.63
CA LEU A 801 49.06 -5.35 -12.01
C LEU A 801 49.46 -4.32 -13.05
N TYR A 802 49.30 -3.02 -12.73
CA TYR A 802 49.62 -1.89 -13.62
C TYR A 802 50.57 -0.90 -12.97
#